data_aeac770a9898201fec115e4a7dd6dc8c
#
_entry.id   aeac770a9898201fec115e4a7dd6dc8c
#
_cell.length_a   1.000
_cell.length_b   1.000
_cell.length_c   1.000
_cell.angle_alpha   90.00
_cell.angle_beta   90.00
_cell.angle_gamma   90.00
#
_symmetry.space_group_name_H-M   'P 1'
#
loop_
_entity.id
_entity.type
_entity.pdbx_description
1 polymer ?
#
loop_
_entity_poly.entity_id
_entity_poly.type
_entity_poly.pdbx_seq_one_letter_code
_entity_poly.pdbx_strand_id
1 'polypeptide(L)'
;MRSLLYLPLLASTAFAGSCPYMSGEMGKRDDAALKETTEQTEEFMGQFKLNDEQGFVTTDWGTPIDDLTSLKAGARGPTLLEDFAFRQKMQRFDHERVRSFSLRDPTRPSITNCCPXIPERVVHARGAGVHGVFESYGNFSNITAASFLAEEGKKTPTFVRFSTVIGERGSGDAARDVRGFATRFYTDAGNLDIVGINLPIFFIQDAMQFPDMVHALKPQPDKQIPQAATAHDTAYDFFSQQPSTMNMLMLIMSGYSLPRSYRHMSGFGVHTMRMVTEEGDSKLIRWHWKSKQGTASLLWEEAQAINGKNPDYHRKDLWDAIENGAYPEYELGIQIMDEDQQLAFGFDVLDATKWIPEELVPITILGKMTLNANPTNYFAETESIGFQPGHVVRGIDFSEDPLLQGRLFSYLDTQVNRQGINFEQLPINRPRIPIHNNNRDGRGQQYIPTNNYAYSPNSLNNGFPKQANQTVGKGFFTAPDRRLTGAFTRELSPTFNDHWSQARMVWNSITAAEKQIVVNSLRFEVSQVQSQIVKQNFIIQLNRISHDLASRVAVALVDVIVPEPDNTFYNSNSSAHISIFNTTLPTIKGLNMGILASTLSNTSMAQAAQLSKSFAAQGLFVSIVAESLQPSVNVTYSAADAHAFDAVVVTAGAEAIFTGEKASPLYPLNRPMELLKNAYGWGKPIGAVGVGKKALDVAGIEQRAGVYFANETAEAVESFKCGLATFKFLDRFPMDE
;
A
#
# COMPACT_ATOMS: atom_id res chain seq x y z
N MET A 1 -12.42 23.69 -63.95
CA MET A 1 -13.57 24.46 -63.40
C MET A 1 -13.88 23.91 -62.02
N ARG A 2 -13.41 24.58 -61.00
CA ARG A 2 -13.70 24.29 -59.62
C ARG A 2 -14.59 25.41 -59.08
N SER A 3 -15.83 25.10 -58.77
CA SER A 3 -16.74 26.03 -58.12
C SER A 3 -16.50 26.02 -56.63
N LEU A 4 -16.07 27.16 -56.09
CA LEU A 4 -16.04 27.40 -54.65
C LEU A 4 -17.43 27.78 -54.17
N LEU A 5 -18.00 26.96 -53.32
CA LEU A 5 -19.21 27.28 -52.59
C LEU A 5 -18.84 28.11 -51.34
N TYR A 6 -19.23 29.37 -51.34
CA TYR A 6 -19.17 30.23 -50.16
C TYR A 6 -20.35 29.89 -49.24
N LEU A 7 -20.06 29.43 -48.08
CA LEU A 7 -21.05 29.37 -46.99
C LEU A 7 -20.99 30.70 -46.23
N PRO A 8 -22.12 31.35 -46.01
CA PRO A 8 -22.13 32.59 -45.19
C PRO A 8 -21.91 32.21 -43.72
N LEU A 9 -20.99 32.93 -43.10
CA LEU A 9 -20.85 32.95 -41.64
C LEU A 9 -22.14 33.53 -41.07
N LEU A 10 -22.99 32.68 -40.49
CA LEU A 10 -24.03 33.12 -39.59
C LEU A 10 -23.39 33.54 -38.30
N ALA A 11 -23.30 34.85 -38.08
CA ALA A 11 -22.99 35.39 -36.78
C ALA A 11 -24.02 34.91 -35.77
N SER A 12 -23.65 33.94 -34.93
CA SER A 12 -24.49 33.58 -33.82
C SER A 12 -24.50 34.74 -32.85
N THR A 13 -25.53 35.52 -32.84
CA THR A 13 -25.85 36.34 -31.68
C THR A 13 -26.03 35.38 -30.50
N ALA A 14 -25.06 35.38 -29.62
CA ALA A 14 -25.19 34.69 -28.38
C ALA A 14 -26.37 35.29 -27.64
N PHE A 15 -27.50 34.58 -27.65
CA PHE A 15 -28.53 34.81 -26.66
C PHE A 15 -27.89 34.45 -25.32
N ALA A 16 -27.56 35.48 -24.56
CA ALA A 16 -27.32 35.30 -23.14
C ALA A 16 -28.68 34.88 -22.54
N GLY A 17 -29.00 33.61 -22.65
CA GLY A 17 -30.09 33.03 -21.91
C GLY A 17 -29.80 33.22 -20.44
N SER A 18 -30.60 34.00 -19.75
CA SER A 18 -30.53 34.10 -18.31
C SER A 18 -30.58 32.69 -17.74
N CYS A 19 -29.67 32.37 -16.85
CA CYS A 19 -29.67 31.12 -16.12
C CYS A 19 -31.08 30.90 -15.54
N PRO A 20 -31.72 29.75 -15.79
CA PRO A 20 -33.06 29.47 -15.27
C PRO A 20 -33.17 29.67 -13.75
N TYR A 21 -32.07 29.58 -13.04
CA TYR A 21 -32.01 29.84 -11.61
C TYR A 21 -32.14 31.31 -11.23
N MET A 22 -31.93 32.22 -12.21
CA MET A 22 -31.96 33.65 -11.93
C MET A 22 -33.29 34.32 -12.34
N SER A 23 -34.19 33.59 -13.03
CA SER A 23 -35.40 34.22 -13.59
C SER A 23 -36.62 34.22 -12.66
N GLY A 24 -36.55 33.59 -11.50
CA GLY A 24 -37.67 33.61 -10.54
C GLY A 24 -38.95 32.92 -11.01
N GLU A 25 -38.94 32.37 -12.22
CA GLU A 25 -40.14 31.71 -12.81
C GLU A 25 -39.91 30.19 -12.95
N MET A 26 -39.31 29.58 -11.92
CA MET A 26 -39.55 28.15 -11.73
C MET A 26 -40.97 28.05 -11.17
N GLY A 27 -41.86 27.51 -11.94
CA GLY A 27 -43.22 27.25 -11.46
C GLY A 27 -43.16 26.64 -10.07
N LYS A 28 -44.01 27.10 -9.20
CA LYS A 28 -44.08 26.56 -7.84
C LYS A 28 -44.22 25.05 -7.95
N ARG A 29 -43.16 24.33 -7.63
CA ARG A 29 -43.25 22.88 -7.43
C ARG A 29 -44.33 22.66 -6.38
N ASP A 30 -45.17 21.71 -6.62
CA ASP A 30 -46.15 21.31 -5.63
C ASP A 30 -45.39 20.59 -4.53
N ASP A 31 -44.88 21.35 -3.58
CA ASP A 31 -44.08 20.82 -2.46
C ASP A 31 -44.86 19.78 -1.65
N ALA A 32 -46.19 19.90 -1.63
CA ALA A 32 -47.06 18.95 -0.92
C ALA A 32 -47.08 17.60 -1.64
N ALA A 33 -47.21 17.59 -2.99
CA ALA A 33 -47.19 16.35 -3.77
C ALA A 33 -45.82 15.67 -3.74
N LEU A 34 -44.74 16.47 -3.79
CA LEU A 34 -43.39 15.96 -3.65
C LEU A 34 -43.18 15.32 -2.28
N LYS A 35 -43.64 15.98 -1.22
CA LYS A 35 -43.50 15.46 0.14
C LYS A 35 -44.28 14.16 0.32
N GLU A 36 -45.54 14.12 -0.18
CA GLU A 36 -46.34 12.89 -0.14
C GLU A 36 -45.67 11.73 -0.88
N THR A 37 -45.12 11.99 -2.06
CA THR A 37 -44.42 10.97 -2.83
C THR A 37 -43.16 10.45 -2.07
N THR A 38 -42.42 11.35 -1.42
CA THR A 38 -41.26 10.98 -0.61
C THR A 38 -41.70 10.12 0.58
N GLU A 39 -42.76 10.52 1.29
CA GLU A 39 -43.28 9.76 2.43
C GLU A 39 -43.73 8.36 2.02
N GLN A 40 -44.44 8.24 0.89
CA GLN A 40 -44.85 6.94 0.33
C GLN A 40 -43.63 6.05 0.01
N THR A 41 -42.58 6.62 -0.56
CA THR A 41 -41.36 5.91 -0.85
C THR A 41 -40.68 5.46 0.43
N GLU A 42 -40.57 6.34 1.42
CA GLU A 42 -39.96 6.01 2.72
C GLU A 42 -40.76 4.93 3.46
N GLU A 43 -42.08 4.98 3.41
CA GLU A 43 -42.94 3.96 4.00
C GLU A 43 -42.70 2.60 3.32
N PHE A 44 -42.69 2.60 1.97
CA PHE A 44 -42.41 1.36 1.22
C PHE A 44 -41.01 0.81 1.54
N MET A 45 -39.99 1.67 1.54
CA MET A 45 -38.63 1.25 1.86
C MET A 45 -38.47 0.84 3.32
N GLY A 46 -39.28 1.42 4.21
CA GLY A 46 -39.25 1.12 5.65
C GLY A 46 -39.44 -0.36 5.96
N GLN A 47 -40.24 -1.07 5.17
CA GLN A 47 -40.50 -2.48 5.41
C GLN A 47 -39.26 -3.37 5.19
N PHE A 48 -38.22 -2.84 4.52
CA PHE A 48 -36.97 -3.58 4.28
C PHE A 48 -35.84 -3.10 5.20
N LYS A 49 -36.06 -2.11 6.04
CA LYS A 49 -35.05 -1.60 6.96
C LYS A 49 -34.95 -2.53 8.17
N LEU A 50 -33.72 -2.90 8.51
CA LEU A 50 -33.45 -3.69 9.69
C LEU A 50 -33.36 -2.78 10.90
N ASN A 51 -33.93 -3.23 12.03
CA ASN A 51 -33.82 -2.51 13.30
C ASN A 51 -32.90 -3.30 14.22
N ASP A 52 -31.65 -2.88 14.29
CA ASP A 52 -30.61 -3.56 15.05
C ASP A 52 -30.30 -2.88 16.39
N GLU A 53 -31.06 -1.87 16.78
CA GLU A 53 -30.78 -1.07 17.99
C GLU A 53 -30.64 -1.92 19.26
N GLN A 54 -31.36 -3.02 19.36
CA GLN A 54 -31.30 -3.92 20.51
C GLN A 54 -31.13 -5.39 20.11
N GLY A 55 -30.73 -5.63 18.87
CA GLY A 55 -30.61 -6.98 18.36
C GLY A 55 -29.26 -7.61 18.71
N PHE A 56 -29.28 -8.89 19.05
CA PHE A 56 -28.06 -9.69 19.09
C PHE A 56 -27.69 -10.13 17.68
N VAL A 57 -26.41 -10.31 17.41
CA VAL A 57 -25.95 -10.78 16.10
C VAL A 57 -26.50 -12.17 15.84
N THR A 58 -27.02 -12.40 14.62
CA THR A 58 -27.56 -13.69 14.19
C THR A 58 -26.94 -14.13 12.87
N THR A 59 -27.14 -15.39 12.55
CA THR A 59 -26.96 -15.87 11.17
C THR A 59 -28.04 -15.29 10.27
N ASP A 60 -27.89 -15.48 8.96
CA ASP A 60 -28.92 -15.05 7.98
C ASP A 60 -30.24 -15.79 8.12
N TRP A 61 -30.25 -16.91 8.85
CA TRP A 61 -31.50 -17.66 9.16
C TRP A 61 -31.95 -17.46 10.61
N GLY A 62 -31.42 -16.42 11.28
CA GLY A 62 -31.96 -15.91 12.55
C GLY A 62 -31.42 -16.53 13.82
N THR A 63 -30.45 -17.47 13.74
CA THR A 63 -29.89 -18.09 14.94
C THR A 63 -28.88 -17.17 15.63
N PRO A 64 -29.03 -16.83 16.91
CA PRO A 64 -28.07 -15.99 17.62
C PRO A 64 -26.67 -16.63 17.67
N ILE A 65 -25.65 -15.77 17.54
CA ILE A 65 -24.23 -16.16 17.54
C ILE A 65 -23.61 -15.67 18.84
N ASP A 66 -22.85 -16.54 19.49
CA ASP A 66 -22.28 -16.28 20.82
C ASP A 66 -20.79 -15.89 20.80
N ASP A 67 -20.11 -16.02 19.65
CA ASP A 67 -18.69 -15.65 19.55
C ASP A 67 -18.37 -15.09 18.15
N LEU A 68 -17.85 -13.86 18.13
CA LEU A 68 -17.46 -13.16 16.89
C LEU A 68 -15.96 -12.88 16.83
N THR A 69 -15.20 -13.27 17.85
CA THR A 69 -13.83 -12.76 18.02
C THR A 69 -12.74 -13.81 17.84
N SER A 70 -13.07 -15.10 17.91
CA SER A 70 -12.06 -16.16 17.91
C SER A 70 -12.28 -17.15 16.76
N LEU A 71 -11.20 -17.51 16.11
CA LEU A 71 -11.19 -18.54 15.09
C LEU A 71 -10.96 -19.90 15.74
N LYS A 72 -11.88 -20.83 15.51
CA LYS A 72 -11.75 -22.20 16.00
C LYS A 72 -10.77 -22.96 15.09
N ALA A 73 -9.69 -23.42 15.66
CA ALA A 73 -8.68 -24.20 14.94
C ALA A 73 -8.71 -25.65 15.40
N GLY A 74 -8.63 -26.56 14.47
CA GLY A 74 -8.55 -27.98 14.75
C GLY A 74 -7.14 -28.45 15.07
N ALA A 75 -6.99 -29.63 15.60
CA ALA A 75 -5.71 -30.21 15.98
C ALA A 75 -4.81 -30.50 14.78
N ARG A 76 -5.33 -30.47 13.57
CA ARG A 76 -4.58 -30.77 12.34
C ARG A 76 -4.61 -29.64 11.33
N GLY A 77 -4.75 -28.40 11.79
CA GLY A 77 -4.74 -27.25 10.92
C GLY A 77 -6.09 -26.53 10.87
N PRO A 78 -6.38 -25.80 9.82
CA PRO A 78 -7.54 -24.92 9.80
C PRO A 78 -8.86 -25.68 9.82
N THR A 79 -9.76 -25.23 10.69
CA THR A 79 -11.13 -25.72 10.74
C THR A 79 -12.12 -24.64 10.35
N LEU A 80 -11.74 -23.82 9.39
CA LEU A 80 -12.55 -22.67 8.95
C LEU A 80 -13.95 -23.09 8.49
N LEU A 81 -14.06 -24.28 7.88
CA LEU A 81 -15.35 -24.75 7.39
C LEU A 81 -16.30 -25.13 8.53
N GLU A 82 -15.79 -25.32 9.73
CA GLU A 82 -16.60 -25.65 10.91
C GLU A 82 -17.01 -24.40 11.70
N ASP A 83 -16.42 -23.25 11.39
CA ASP A 83 -16.75 -22.00 12.06
C ASP A 83 -17.76 -21.23 11.22
N PHE A 84 -19.02 -21.35 11.57
CA PHE A 84 -20.11 -20.72 10.83
C PHE A 84 -20.07 -19.21 10.87
N ALA A 85 -19.70 -18.63 12.01
CA ALA A 85 -19.65 -17.18 12.16
C ALA A 85 -18.59 -16.57 11.24
N PHE A 86 -17.38 -17.13 11.25
CA PHE A 86 -16.30 -16.66 10.38
C PHE A 86 -16.65 -16.83 8.90
N ARG A 87 -17.08 -18.03 8.53
CA ARG A 87 -17.41 -18.34 7.13
C ARG A 87 -18.50 -17.41 6.60
N GLN A 88 -19.54 -17.17 7.39
CA GLN A 88 -20.62 -16.29 6.99
C GLN A 88 -20.15 -14.83 6.84
N LYS A 89 -19.32 -14.33 7.78
CA LYS A 89 -18.76 -12.99 7.69
C LYS A 89 -17.95 -12.81 6.41
N MET A 90 -17.07 -13.77 6.11
CA MET A 90 -16.21 -13.66 4.92
C MET A 90 -17.02 -13.70 3.63
N GLN A 91 -17.98 -14.60 3.55
CA GLN A 91 -18.85 -14.70 2.35
C GLN A 91 -19.67 -13.43 2.14
N ARG A 92 -20.26 -12.90 3.19
CA ARG A 92 -21.04 -11.66 3.09
C ARG A 92 -20.19 -10.47 2.67
N PHE A 93 -19.01 -10.36 3.25
CA PHE A 93 -18.08 -9.28 2.94
C PHE A 93 -17.78 -9.23 1.44
N ASP A 94 -17.42 -10.35 0.86
CA ASP A 94 -17.13 -10.41 -0.59
C ASP A 94 -18.37 -10.08 -1.43
N HIS A 95 -19.53 -10.56 -1.05
CA HIS A 95 -20.77 -10.29 -1.78
C HIS A 95 -21.13 -8.81 -1.78
N GLU A 96 -20.98 -8.15 -0.66
CA GLU A 96 -21.31 -6.71 -0.55
C GLU A 96 -20.43 -5.87 -1.46
N ARG A 97 -19.14 -6.15 -1.47
CA ARG A 97 -18.20 -5.37 -2.29
C ARG A 97 -18.41 -5.58 -3.79
N VAL A 98 -18.68 -6.80 -4.19
CA VAL A 98 -18.91 -7.10 -5.61
C VAL A 98 -20.14 -6.38 -6.14
N ARG A 99 -21.20 -6.25 -5.34
CA ARG A 99 -22.45 -5.63 -5.78
C ARG A 99 -22.31 -4.12 -6.06
N SER A 100 -21.44 -3.43 -5.35
CA SER A 100 -21.33 -1.98 -5.49
C SER A 100 -20.78 -1.53 -6.86
N PHE A 101 -20.12 -2.43 -7.59
CA PHE A 101 -19.53 -2.10 -8.88
C PHE A 101 -20.22 -2.74 -10.08
N SER A 102 -21.20 -3.62 -9.86
CA SER A 102 -21.86 -4.32 -10.94
C SER A 102 -23.11 -3.60 -11.47
N LEU A 103 -23.45 -2.44 -10.88
CA LEU A 103 -24.61 -1.69 -11.36
C LEU A 103 -24.28 -0.98 -12.66
N ARG A 104 -24.57 -1.66 -13.74
CA ARG A 104 -24.72 -1.01 -15.06
C ARG A 104 -25.83 0.01 -14.91
N ASP A 105 -25.53 1.26 -15.17
CA ASP A 105 -26.58 2.25 -15.40
C ASP A 105 -27.24 1.90 -16.74
N PRO A 106 -28.45 1.37 -16.74
CA PRO A 106 -29.11 0.99 -17.98
C PRO A 106 -29.54 2.19 -18.84
N THR A 107 -29.39 3.40 -18.29
CA THR A 107 -29.82 4.61 -18.98
C THR A 107 -28.72 5.30 -19.78
N ARG A 108 -27.46 4.85 -19.63
CA ARG A 108 -26.36 5.39 -20.43
C ARG A 108 -26.07 4.46 -21.62
N PRO A 109 -26.46 4.86 -22.84
CA PRO A 109 -25.99 4.13 -24.01
C PRO A 109 -24.47 4.20 -24.02
N SER A 110 -23.87 3.07 -23.91
CA SER A 110 -22.46 2.93 -23.64
C SER A 110 -21.57 3.61 -24.66
N ILE A 111 -20.83 4.57 -24.22
CA ILE A 111 -19.56 4.93 -24.84
C ILE A 111 -18.54 3.81 -24.55
N THR A 112 -18.95 2.82 -23.82
CA THR A 112 -18.06 1.74 -23.44
C THR A 112 -18.65 0.38 -23.69
N ASN A 113 -18.39 -0.12 -24.85
CA ASN A 113 -18.17 -1.54 -25.01
C ASN A 113 -16.93 -1.96 -24.16
N CYS A 114 -16.61 -1.22 -23.14
CA CYS A 114 -15.49 -1.48 -22.26
C CYS A 114 -15.98 -2.22 -21.03
N CYS A 115 -15.98 -3.52 -21.17
CA CYS A 115 -15.58 -4.36 -20.09
C CYS A 115 -16.54 -4.53 -18.94
N PRO A 116 -17.30 -5.59 -18.96
CA PRO A 116 -17.66 -6.12 -17.65
C PRO A 116 -16.36 -6.52 -16.93
N UNK A 117 -15.79 -5.70 -16.33
CA UNK A 117 -14.80 -6.00 -15.71
C UNK A 117 -15.16 -6.99 -14.90
N ILE A 118 -14.33 -8.03 -14.38
CA ILE A 118 -14.32 -8.70 -13.07
C ILE A 118 -14.41 -7.62 -11.98
N PRO A 119 -15.04 -7.82 -10.88
CA PRO A 119 -15.09 -6.87 -9.76
C PRO A 119 -13.68 -6.48 -9.34
N GLU A 120 -13.50 -5.27 -8.81
CA GLU A 120 -12.21 -4.91 -8.23
C GLU A 120 -11.94 -5.76 -6.98
N ARG A 121 -10.68 -5.86 -6.57
CA ARG A 121 -10.33 -6.59 -5.34
C ARG A 121 -10.98 -5.91 -4.13
N VAL A 122 -11.43 -6.72 -3.17
CA VAL A 122 -12.08 -6.23 -1.94
C VAL A 122 -11.18 -5.25 -1.19
N VAL A 123 -9.90 -5.58 -1.08
CA VAL A 123 -8.83 -4.68 -0.66
C VAL A 123 -7.72 -4.76 -1.70
N HIS A 124 -6.83 -3.78 -1.74
CA HIS A 124 -5.74 -3.68 -2.74
C HIS A 124 -6.28 -3.46 -4.17
N ALA A 125 -7.42 -2.79 -4.32
CA ALA A 125 -8.03 -2.59 -5.63
C ALA A 125 -7.13 -1.79 -6.58
N ARG A 126 -6.51 -0.73 -6.07
CA ARG A 126 -5.59 0.10 -6.85
C ARG A 126 -4.17 -0.43 -6.73
N GLY A 127 -3.51 -0.68 -7.86
CA GLY A 127 -2.14 -1.20 -7.83
C GLY A 127 -1.47 -1.24 -9.20
N ALA A 128 -0.21 -1.68 -9.21
CA ALA A 128 0.64 -1.80 -10.39
C ALA A 128 1.39 -3.13 -10.35
N GLY A 129 1.41 -3.83 -11.48
CA GLY A 129 2.10 -5.10 -11.62
C GLY A 129 3.41 -4.95 -12.38
N VAL A 130 4.33 -5.89 -12.18
CA VAL A 130 5.64 -5.87 -12.83
C VAL A 130 6.23 -7.28 -12.86
N HIS A 131 6.87 -7.64 -13.97
CA HIS A 131 7.60 -8.89 -14.11
C HIS A 131 9.04 -8.73 -13.58
N GLY A 132 9.58 -9.83 -13.08
CA GLY A 132 10.95 -9.83 -12.60
C GLY A 132 11.57 -11.23 -12.60
N VAL A 133 12.79 -11.28 -12.09
CA VAL A 133 13.55 -12.52 -11.93
C VAL A 133 14.16 -12.51 -10.53
N PHE A 134 13.93 -13.59 -9.80
CA PHE A 134 14.61 -13.85 -8.52
C PHE A 134 15.83 -14.74 -8.81
N GLU A 135 16.95 -14.42 -8.17
CA GLU A 135 18.19 -15.20 -8.26
C GLU A 135 18.65 -15.57 -6.85
N SER A 136 18.80 -16.87 -6.59
CA SER A 136 19.23 -17.36 -5.27
C SER A 136 20.73 -17.08 -5.07
N TYR A 137 21.10 -16.65 -3.87
CA TYR A 137 22.51 -16.36 -3.51
C TYR A 137 23.29 -17.59 -3.04
N GLY A 138 22.60 -18.71 -2.83
CA GLY A 138 23.28 -19.89 -2.31
C GLY A 138 22.44 -21.15 -2.41
N ASN A 139 22.97 -22.23 -1.85
CA ASN A 139 22.25 -23.47 -1.62
C ASN A 139 21.74 -23.46 -0.17
N PHE A 140 20.42 -23.43 -0.01
CA PHE A 140 19.75 -23.35 1.29
C PHE A 140 19.03 -24.66 1.65
N SER A 141 19.48 -25.79 1.10
CA SER A 141 18.88 -27.11 1.36
C SER A 141 18.94 -27.50 2.84
N ASN A 142 19.85 -26.89 3.60
CA ASN A 142 19.94 -27.08 5.06
C ASN A 142 18.84 -26.34 5.83
N ILE A 143 18.01 -25.55 5.15
CA ILE A 143 16.90 -24.80 5.76
C ILE A 143 15.57 -25.26 5.18
N THR A 144 15.52 -25.57 3.88
CA THR A 144 14.28 -25.85 3.18
C THR A 144 14.49 -26.79 1.99
N ALA A 145 13.50 -27.64 1.74
CA ALA A 145 13.44 -28.45 0.52
C ALA A 145 12.97 -27.68 -0.71
N ALA A 146 12.71 -26.37 -0.60
CA ALA A 146 12.18 -25.57 -1.69
C ALA A 146 13.19 -25.43 -2.83
N SER A 147 12.83 -25.95 -3.99
CA SER A 147 13.77 -26.10 -5.12
C SER A 147 14.33 -24.77 -5.64
N PHE A 148 13.59 -23.66 -5.50
CA PHE A 148 14.05 -22.35 -6.00
C PHE A 148 15.21 -21.78 -5.18
N LEU A 149 15.48 -22.36 -4.00
CA LEU A 149 16.59 -21.99 -3.10
C LEU A 149 17.68 -23.08 -3.02
N ALA A 150 17.61 -24.10 -3.86
CA ALA A 150 18.49 -25.28 -3.75
C ALA A 150 19.86 -25.10 -4.41
N GLU A 151 20.08 -23.99 -5.14
CA GLU A 151 21.33 -23.83 -5.93
C GLU A 151 21.66 -22.35 -6.07
N GLU A 152 22.93 -22.00 -5.88
CA GLU A 152 23.44 -20.64 -6.11
C GLU A 152 23.25 -20.23 -7.57
N GLY A 153 22.76 -19.01 -7.80
CA GLY A 153 22.53 -18.47 -9.14
C GLY A 153 21.28 -18.98 -9.82
N LYS A 154 20.50 -19.86 -9.16
CA LYS A 154 19.25 -20.37 -9.74
C LYS A 154 18.26 -19.22 -9.93
N LYS A 155 17.73 -19.10 -11.16
CA LYS A 155 16.83 -18.03 -11.53
C LYS A 155 15.38 -18.53 -11.61
N THR A 156 14.48 -17.79 -10.96
CA THR A 156 13.05 -18.09 -10.92
C THR A 156 12.28 -16.85 -11.39
N PRO A 157 11.47 -16.96 -12.43
CA PRO A 157 10.63 -15.83 -12.85
C PRO A 157 9.64 -15.44 -11.77
N THR A 158 9.37 -14.13 -11.67
CA THR A 158 8.43 -13.60 -10.68
C THR A 158 7.46 -12.61 -11.31
N PHE A 159 6.34 -12.41 -10.66
CA PHE A 159 5.44 -11.28 -10.92
C PHE A 159 5.08 -10.64 -9.58
N VAL A 160 5.28 -9.34 -9.49
CA VAL A 160 5.00 -8.57 -8.27
C VAL A 160 3.84 -7.62 -8.53
N ARG A 161 2.96 -7.49 -7.56
CA ARG A 161 1.93 -6.46 -7.60
C ARG A 161 2.03 -5.60 -6.33
N PHE A 162 2.32 -4.33 -6.54
CA PHE A 162 2.27 -3.29 -5.52
C PHE A 162 0.88 -2.65 -5.53
N SER A 163 0.42 -2.16 -4.38
CA SER A 163 -0.94 -1.60 -4.28
C SER A 163 -1.09 -0.71 -3.06
N THR A 164 -2.13 0.14 -3.04
CA THR A 164 -2.70 0.63 -1.79
C THR A 164 -3.59 -0.47 -1.20
N VAL A 165 -4.22 -0.25 -0.06
CA VAL A 165 -5.07 -1.26 0.59
C VAL A 165 -6.53 -0.84 0.61
N ILE A 166 -6.84 0.34 1.16
CA ILE A 166 -8.23 0.74 1.47
C ILE A 166 -8.94 1.30 0.24
N GLY A 167 -8.24 2.11 -0.57
CA GLY A 167 -8.84 2.87 -1.67
C GLY A 167 -9.35 2.02 -2.82
N GLU A 168 -10.38 2.49 -3.48
CA GLU A 168 -10.93 1.90 -4.71
C GLU A 168 -9.93 2.03 -5.85
N ARG A 169 -10.19 1.32 -6.96
CA ARG A 169 -9.27 1.31 -8.11
C ARG A 169 -8.97 2.71 -8.66
N GLY A 170 -9.92 3.64 -8.53
CA GLY A 170 -9.79 5.02 -9.01
C GLY A 170 -9.19 6.01 -8.00
N SER A 171 -8.84 5.58 -6.80
CA SER A 171 -8.27 6.46 -5.78
C SER A 171 -6.81 6.83 -6.10
N GLY A 172 -6.23 7.77 -5.36
CA GLY A 172 -4.85 8.21 -5.57
C GLY A 172 -3.82 7.29 -4.92
N ASP A 173 -2.64 7.23 -5.52
CA ASP A 173 -1.54 6.37 -5.05
C ASP A 173 -0.93 6.83 -3.73
N ALA A 174 -0.91 8.15 -3.45
CA ALA A 174 -0.17 8.72 -2.33
C ALA A 174 -1.04 8.91 -1.07
N ALA A 175 -2.19 8.22 -0.99
CA ALA A 175 -3.01 8.21 0.23
C ALA A 175 -2.20 7.65 1.41
N ARG A 176 -2.52 8.12 2.64
CA ARG A 176 -1.99 7.50 3.87
C ARG A 176 -2.62 6.12 4.00
N ASP A 177 -1.87 5.10 3.65
CA ASP A 177 -2.37 3.72 3.59
C ASP A 177 -1.20 2.75 3.66
N VAL A 178 -1.47 1.53 4.04
CA VAL A 178 -0.55 0.41 3.89
C VAL A 178 -0.32 0.16 2.38
N ARG A 179 0.85 -0.32 2.02
CA ARG A 179 1.10 -0.74 0.63
C ARG A 179 1.21 -2.25 0.55
N GLY A 180 0.47 -2.84 -0.38
CA GLY A 180 0.61 -4.26 -0.71
C GLY A 180 1.92 -4.52 -1.45
N PHE A 181 2.50 -5.69 -1.18
CA PHE A 181 3.71 -6.18 -1.84
C PHE A 181 3.53 -7.68 -2.02
N ALA A 182 2.81 -8.08 -3.06
CA ALA A 182 2.50 -9.48 -3.34
C ALA A 182 3.41 -9.99 -4.46
N THR A 183 4.12 -11.08 -4.20
CA THR A 183 5.07 -11.67 -5.14
C THR A 183 4.67 -13.12 -5.44
N ARG A 184 4.56 -13.44 -6.72
CA ARG A 184 4.44 -14.82 -7.22
C ARG A 184 5.77 -15.26 -7.78
N PHE A 185 6.24 -16.44 -7.34
CA PHE A 185 7.38 -17.15 -7.94
C PHE A 185 6.82 -18.30 -8.78
N TYR A 186 7.23 -18.35 -10.05
CA TYR A 186 6.86 -19.46 -10.94
C TYR A 186 7.99 -20.47 -10.89
N THR A 187 7.97 -21.33 -9.85
CA THR A 187 9.05 -22.28 -9.61
C THR A 187 8.89 -23.56 -10.45
N ASP A 188 9.92 -24.38 -10.45
CA ASP A 188 9.89 -25.71 -11.07
C ASP A 188 9.17 -26.76 -10.20
N ALA A 189 8.62 -26.33 -9.04
CA ALA A 189 7.82 -27.17 -8.16
C ALA A 189 6.38 -26.64 -8.00
N GLY A 190 6.01 -25.62 -8.78
CA GLY A 190 4.69 -24.98 -8.70
C GLY A 190 4.80 -23.50 -8.37
N ASN A 191 3.67 -22.85 -8.19
CA ASN A 191 3.65 -21.44 -7.80
C ASN A 191 3.81 -21.28 -6.29
N LEU A 192 4.64 -20.32 -5.89
CA LEU A 192 4.77 -19.89 -4.50
C LEU A 192 4.38 -18.41 -4.44
N ASP A 193 3.48 -18.04 -3.54
CA ASP A 193 3.08 -16.65 -3.35
C ASP A 193 3.49 -16.13 -1.97
N ILE A 194 4.26 -15.04 -1.92
CA ILE A 194 4.47 -14.26 -0.70
C ILE A 194 3.55 -13.05 -0.80
N VAL A 195 2.44 -13.08 -0.06
CA VAL A 195 1.40 -12.05 -0.14
C VAL A 195 1.59 -11.10 1.04
N GLY A 196 2.48 -10.15 0.87
CA GLY A 196 2.96 -9.26 1.91
C GLY A 196 2.50 -7.81 1.77
N ILE A 197 2.99 -6.99 2.71
CA ILE A 197 2.75 -5.55 2.77
C ILE A 197 4.06 -4.84 3.12
N ASN A 198 4.05 -3.50 3.07
CA ASN A 198 5.25 -2.70 3.38
C ASN A 198 5.45 -2.45 4.89
N LEU A 199 4.68 -3.12 5.73
CA LEU A 199 4.77 -3.02 7.19
C LEU A 199 5.02 -4.40 7.77
N PRO A 200 5.82 -4.51 8.84
CA PRO A 200 6.22 -5.83 9.37
C PRO A 200 5.13 -6.56 10.16
N ILE A 201 4.02 -5.90 10.41
CA ILE A 201 2.92 -6.39 11.26
C ILE A 201 1.58 -6.10 10.59
N PHE A 202 0.49 -6.59 11.21
CA PHE A 202 -0.86 -6.29 10.78
C PHE A 202 -1.68 -5.70 11.94
N PHE A 203 -2.90 -5.24 11.66
CA PHE A 203 -3.78 -4.56 12.64
C PHE A 203 -4.33 -5.51 13.70
N ILE A 204 -4.57 -6.75 13.31
CA ILE A 204 -5.41 -7.69 14.07
C ILE A 204 -4.68 -9.03 14.22
N GLN A 205 -5.16 -9.81 15.19
CA GLN A 205 -4.51 -11.05 15.61
C GLN A 205 -5.22 -12.31 15.11
N ASP A 206 -6.46 -12.15 14.61
CA ASP A 206 -7.31 -13.28 14.24
C ASP A 206 -8.15 -12.90 13.02
N ALA A 207 -8.33 -13.85 12.11
CA ALA A 207 -9.08 -13.63 10.87
C ALA A 207 -10.55 -13.27 11.11
N MET A 208 -11.12 -13.64 12.25
CA MET A 208 -12.50 -13.28 12.61
C MET A 208 -12.68 -11.75 12.68
N GLN A 209 -11.61 -11.02 12.99
CA GLN A 209 -11.64 -9.55 13.08
C GLN A 209 -11.53 -8.86 11.71
N PHE A 210 -11.15 -9.60 10.65
CA PHE A 210 -10.83 -8.98 9.35
C PHE A 210 -12.03 -8.32 8.68
N PRO A 211 -13.21 -8.96 8.59
CA PRO A 211 -14.36 -8.29 7.95
C PRO A 211 -14.76 -7.00 8.68
N ASP A 212 -14.79 -7.03 10.02
CA ASP A 212 -15.14 -5.86 10.83
C ASP A 212 -14.13 -4.72 10.63
N MET A 213 -12.83 -5.06 10.61
CA MET A 213 -11.76 -4.09 10.36
C MET A 213 -11.98 -3.41 9.00
N VAL A 214 -12.22 -4.20 7.96
CA VAL A 214 -12.37 -3.63 6.61
C VAL A 214 -13.66 -2.80 6.51
N HIS A 215 -14.78 -3.28 7.09
CA HIS A 215 -16.02 -2.48 7.13
C HIS A 215 -15.79 -1.15 7.84
N ALA A 216 -15.05 -1.15 8.95
CA ALA A 216 -14.76 0.07 9.71
C ALA A 216 -13.90 1.07 8.93
N LEU A 217 -12.92 0.55 8.15
CA LEU A 217 -11.95 1.39 7.42
C LEU A 217 -12.45 1.86 6.07
N LYS A 218 -13.41 1.16 5.45
CA LYS A 218 -13.96 1.53 4.14
C LYS A 218 -14.91 2.71 4.27
N PRO A 219 -15.26 3.39 3.18
CA PRO A 219 -16.25 4.46 3.23
C PRO A 219 -17.54 4.03 3.92
N GLN A 220 -18.12 4.91 4.70
CA GLN A 220 -19.36 4.64 5.45
C GLN A 220 -20.47 4.20 4.47
N PRO A 221 -21.25 3.18 4.82
CA PRO A 221 -22.16 2.56 3.85
C PRO A 221 -23.33 3.45 3.42
N ASP A 222 -23.72 4.41 4.26
CA ASP A 222 -24.83 5.31 3.98
C ASP A 222 -24.49 6.39 2.94
N LYS A 223 -23.25 6.86 2.92
CA LYS A 223 -22.86 8.02 2.11
C LYS A 223 -21.59 7.82 1.29
N GLN A 224 -20.88 6.71 1.46
CA GLN A 224 -19.63 6.37 0.73
C GLN A 224 -18.54 7.44 0.91
N ILE A 225 -18.41 8.00 2.11
CA ILE A 225 -17.40 8.99 2.52
C ILE A 225 -16.73 8.47 3.79
N PRO A 226 -15.39 8.64 3.94
CA PRO A 226 -14.40 9.20 3.03
C PRO A 226 -13.82 8.14 2.07
N GLN A 227 -13.31 8.58 0.92
CA GLN A 227 -12.62 7.70 -0.03
C GLN A 227 -11.12 7.66 0.29
N ALA A 228 -10.59 6.45 0.49
CA ALA A 228 -9.15 6.21 0.71
C ALA A 228 -8.59 7.03 1.89
N ALA A 229 -9.34 7.06 2.99
CA ALA A 229 -8.93 7.77 4.20
C ALA A 229 -9.45 7.07 5.45
N THR A 230 -8.74 7.25 6.56
CA THR A 230 -9.15 6.68 7.86
C THR A 230 -9.81 7.70 8.78
N ALA A 231 -9.88 8.97 8.37
CA ALA A 231 -10.33 10.09 9.20
C ALA A 231 -11.85 10.12 9.36
N HIS A 232 -12.43 9.07 9.97
CA HIS A 232 -13.87 8.99 10.21
C HIS A 232 -14.22 8.13 11.42
N ASP A 233 -15.44 8.30 11.91
CA ASP A 233 -15.90 7.73 13.18
C ASP A 233 -15.73 6.21 13.25
N THR A 234 -16.16 5.47 12.21
CA THR A 234 -16.16 4.01 12.27
C THR A 234 -14.74 3.45 12.38
N ALA A 235 -13.77 4.06 11.67
CA ALA A 235 -12.37 3.62 11.74
C ALA A 235 -11.81 3.82 13.16
N TYR A 236 -11.98 5.02 13.71
CA TYR A 236 -11.42 5.33 15.04
C TYR A 236 -12.19 4.64 16.17
N ASP A 237 -13.47 4.37 16.00
CA ASP A 237 -14.21 3.54 16.95
C ASP A 237 -13.61 2.13 17.00
N PHE A 238 -13.44 1.51 15.82
CA PHE A 238 -12.82 0.18 15.73
C PHE A 238 -11.44 0.17 16.39
N PHE A 239 -10.58 1.15 16.04
CA PHE A 239 -9.23 1.22 16.61
C PHE A 239 -9.26 1.34 18.14
N SER A 240 -10.18 2.15 18.68
CA SER A 240 -10.27 2.34 20.13
C SER A 240 -10.80 1.11 20.86
N GLN A 241 -11.64 0.30 20.19
CA GLN A 241 -12.22 -0.91 20.77
C GLN A 241 -11.34 -2.15 20.53
N GLN A 242 -10.38 -2.07 19.60
CA GLN A 242 -9.47 -3.18 19.29
C GLN A 242 -8.03 -2.72 19.53
N PRO A 243 -7.56 -2.76 20.78
CA PRO A 243 -6.23 -2.23 21.09
C PRO A 243 -5.07 -2.97 20.38
N SER A 244 -5.31 -4.17 19.84
CA SER A 244 -4.32 -4.86 19.01
C SER A 244 -3.86 -4.02 17.82
N THR A 245 -4.70 -3.05 17.37
CA THR A 245 -4.39 -2.16 16.25
C THR A 245 -3.36 -1.09 16.58
N MET A 246 -3.09 -0.83 17.86
CA MET A 246 -2.29 0.33 18.29
C MET A 246 -0.86 0.31 17.73
N ASN A 247 -0.22 -0.87 17.69
CA ASN A 247 1.13 -0.98 17.14
C ASN A 247 1.15 -0.61 15.64
N MET A 248 0.19 -1.14 14.90
CA MET A 248 0.07 -0.85 13.46
C MET A 248 -0.20 0.63 13.20
N LEU A 249 -1.07 1.24 14.04
CA LEU A 249 -1.39 2.67 13.90
C LEU A 249 -0.17 3.56 14.09
N MET A 250 0.72 3.23 15.04
CA MET A 250 1.96 4.01 15.22
C MET A 250 2.79 4.02 13.94
N LEU A 251 2.88 2.88 13.25
CA LEU A 251 3.62 2.79 11.99
C LEU A 251 2.89 3.53 10.85
N ILE A 252 1.55 3.46 10.80
CA ILE A 252 0.77 4.16 9.78
C ILE A 252 0.88 5.67 9.94
N MET A 253 0.89 6.17 11.17
CA MET A 253 0.98 7.60 11.41
C MET A 253 2.40 8.14 11.21
N SER A 254 3.38 7.25 11.07
CA SER A 254 4.76 7.60 10.74
C SER A 254 4.99 7.62 9.23
N GLY A 255 6.24 7.65 8.79
CA GLY A 255 6.61 7.69 7.38
C GLY A 255 6.31 6.42 6.58
N TYR A 256 6.05 5.29 7.23
CA TYR A 256 5.85 4.01 6.54
C TYR A 256 4.65 4.01 5.59
N SER A 257 3.60 4.74 5.93
CA SER A 257 2.38 4.77 5.12
C SER A 257 2.43 5.73 3.92
N LEU A 258 3.53 6.47 3.78
CA LEU A 258 3.70 7.48 2.74
C LEU A 258 5.02 7.26 1.98
N PRO A 259 5.27 6.04 1.45
CA PRO A 259 6.55 5.81 0.77
C PRO A 259 6.72 6.75 -0.43
N ARG A 260 7.98 7.14 -0.69
CA ARG A 260 8.32 7.96 -1.85
C ARG A 260 7.87 7.28 -3.15
N SER A 261 8.00 5.97 -3.22
CA SER A 261 7.58 5.18 -4.39
C SER A 261 7.53 3.70 -4.00
N TYR A 262 6.96 2.86 -4.88
CA TYR A 262 7.03 1.42 -4.69
C TYR A 262 8.48 0.92 -4.63
N ARG A 263 9.40 1.60 -5.30
CA ARG A 263 10.83 1.24 -5.32
C ARG A 263 11.55 1.53 -3.99
N HIS A 264 10.98 2.43 -3.19
CA HIS A 264 11.60 2.94 -1.96
C HIS A 264 10.83 2.50 -0.71
N MET A 265 10.33 1.28 -0.70
CA MET A 265 9.71 0.66 0.47
C MET A 265 10.20 -0.78 0.59
N SER A 266 10.28 -1.26 1.82
CA SER A 266 10.53 -2.68 2.09
C SER A 266 9.22 -3.46 2.03
N GLY A 267 9.29 -4.78 2.07
CA GLY A 267 8.12 -5.63 2.11
C GLY A 267 8.27 -6.72 3.16
N PHE A 268 7.14 -7.19 3.68
CA PHE A 268 7.11 -8.16 4.77
C PHE A 268 6.02 -9.18 4.52
N GLY A 269 6.31 -10.46 4.76
CA GLY A 269 5.30 -11.50 4.70
C GLY A 269 4.35 -11.44 5.89
N VAL A 270 4.72 -10.72 6.94
CA VAL A 270 4.02 -10.51 8.21
C VAL A 270 3.98 -11.77 9.09
N HIS A 271 3.40 -12.85 8.57
CA HIS A 271 3.15 -14.07 9.34
C HIS A 271 4.41 -14.88 9.58
N THR A 272 4.42 -15.57 10.70
CA THR A 272 5.36 -16.65 10.93
C THR A 272 4.89 -17.85 10.11
N MET A 273 5.79 -18.42 9.32
CA MET A 273 5.58 -19.63 8.52
C MET A 273 6.65 -20.64 8.89
N ARG A 274 6.71 -21.75 8.15
CA ARG A 274 7.72 -22.78 8.37
C ARG A 274 8.52 -23.05 7.11
N MET A 275 9.81 -23.28 7.28
CA MET A 275 10.65 -23.93 6.29
C MET A 275 11.01 -25.33 6.78
N VAL A 276 10.91 -26.31 5.88
CA VAL A 276 11.10 -27.72 6.20
C VAL A 276 12.13 -28.33 5.23
N THR A 277 13.15 -29.01 5.76
CA THR A 277 14.16 -29.66 4.94
C THR A 277 13.65 -30.98 4.34
N GLU A 278 14.42 -31.60 3.43
CA GLU A 278 14.09 -32.91 2.88
C GLU A 278 14.04 -33.99 3.99
N GLU A 279 14.81 -33.81 5.05
CA GLU A 279 14.84 -34.72 6.21
C GLU A 279 13.66 -34.52 7.16
N GLY A 280 12.92 -33.39 7.00
CA GLY A 280 11.77 -33.07 7.84
C GLY A 280 12.08 -32.11 8.98
N ASP A 281 13.30 -31.60 9.09
CA ASP A 281 13.63 -30.59 10.10
C ASP A 281 12.89 -29.30 9.80
N SER A 282 12.24 -28.73 10.83
CA SER A 282 11.37 -27.57 10.68
C SER A 282 11.89 -26.37 11.48
N LYS A 283 11.80 -25.17 10.88
CA LYS A 283 12.14 -23.91 11.51
C LYS A 283 11.00 -22.91 11.25
N LEU A 284 10.72 -22.06 12.24
CA LEU A 284 9.83 -20.92 12.08
C LEU A 284 10.56 -19.83 11.34
N ILE A 285 9.89 -19.16 10.38
CA ILE A 285 10.50 -18.07 9.61
C ILE A 285 9.53 -16.90 9.44
N ARG A 286 10.11 -15.71 9.22
CA ARG A 286 9.36 -14.54 8.71
C ARG A 286 10.05 -14.00 7.47
N TRP A 287 9.26 -13.74 6.42
CA TRP A 287 9.76 -13.25 5.13
C TRP A 287 9.96 -11.74 5.16
N HIS A 288 11.08 -11.28 4.56
CA HIS A 288 11.44 -9.87 4.41
C HIS A 288 11.89 -9.57 2.98
N TRP A 289 11.45 -8.45 2.43
CA TRP A 289 11.98 -7.86 1.21
C TRP A 289 12.70 -6.56 1.58
N LYS A 290 14.01 -6.49 1.38
CA LYS A 290 14.80 -5.28 1.63
C LYS A 290 15.06 -4.57 0.31
N SER A 291 14.59 -3.31 0.16
CA SER A 291 14.83 -2.52 -1.05
C SER A 291 16.33 -2.18 -1.16
N LYS A 292 16.94 -2.48 -2.30
CA LYS A 292 18.32 -2.08 -2.55
C LYS A 292 18.43 -0.60 -2.94
N GLN A 293 17.31 0.06 -3.22
CA GLN A 293 17.23 1.51 -3.42
C GLN A 293 17.14 2.26 -2.09
N GLY A 294 16.89 1.53 -0.99
CA GLY A 294 16.65 2.09 0.32
C GLY A 294 15.19 2.47 0.51
N THR A 295 14.82 2.83 1.73
CA THR A 295 13.48 3.30 2.07
C THR A 295 13.47 4.82 2.16
N ALA A 296 12.41 5.44 1.66
CA ALA A 296 12.23 6.90 1.70
C ALA A 296 10.75 7.22 1.80
N SER A 297 10.44 8.31 2.50
CA SER A 297 9.07 8.70 2.77
C SER A 297 8.78 10.13 2.30
N LEU A 298 7.52 10.37 1.95
CA LEU A 298 6.96 11.69 1.69
C LEU A 298 6.47 12.28 3.04
N LEU A 299 6.33 13.61 3.08
CA LEU A 299 5.59 14.27 4.15
C LEU A 299 4.10 14.31 3.79
N TRP A 300 3.24 14.50 4.80
CA TRP A 300 1.78 14.45 4.57
C TRP A 300 1.31 15.53 3.60
N GLU A 301 1.79 16.75 3.78
CA GLU A 301 1.41 17.88 2.91
C GLU A 301 1.86 17.64 1.45
N GLU A 302 3.04 17.04 1.30
CA GLU A 302 3.56 16.63 -0.01
C GLU A 302 2.65 15.55 -0.65
N ALA A 303 2.28 14.53 0.13
CA ALA A 303 1.42 13.44 -0.33
C ALA A 303 0.03 13.94 -0.75
N GLN A 304 -0.55 14.90 0.00
CA GLN A 304 -1.82 15.51 -0.36
C GLN A 304 -1.72 16.28 -1.68
N ALA A 305 -0.65 17.04 -1.86
CA ALA A 305 -0.40 17.76 -3.11
C ALA A 305 -0.25 16.78 -4.28
N ILE A 306 0.48 15.70 -4.08
CA ILE A 306 0.64 14.63 -5.08
C ILE A 306 -0.72 14.07 -5.48
N ASN A 307 -1.54 13.67 -4.52
CA ASN A 307 -2.85 13.07 -4.82
C ASN A 307 -3.76 13.99 -5.63
N GLY A 308 -3.68 15.31 -5.36
CA GLY A 308 -4.47 16.28 -6.10
C GLY A 308 -3.95 16.57 -7.51
N LYS A 309 -2.64 16.44 -7.74
CA LYS A 309 -2.00 16.83 -9.00
C LYS A 309 -1.61 15.64 -9.88
N ASN A 310 -1.28 14.51 -9.27
CA ASN A 310 -0.84 13.32 -9.99
C ASN A 310 -1.28 12.07 -9.21
N PRO A 311 -2.55 11.67 -9.31
CA PRO A 311 -3.03 10.50 -8.54
C PRO A 311 -2.33 9.19 -8.92
N ASP A 312 -1.66 9.11 -10.07
CA ASP A 312 -0.94 7.92 -10.55
C ASP A 312 0.56 7.94 -10.19
N TYR A 313 0.95 8.68 -9.18
CA TYR A 313 2.35 8.99 -8.87
C TYR A 313 3.23 7.75 -8.72
N HIS A 314 2.86 6.81 -7.86
CA HIS A 314 3.66 5.59 -7.62
C HIS A 314 3.61 4.65 -8.83
N ARG A 315 2.45 4.54 -9.47
CA ARG A 315 2.28 3.71 -10.65
C ARG A 315 3.16 4.20 -11.80
N LYS A 316 3.15 5.53 -12.02
CA LYS A 316 3.98 6.15 -13.05
C LYS A 316 5.47 6.04 -12.74
N ASP A 317 5.88 6.28 -11.48
CA ASP A 317 7.28 6.15 -11.06
C ASP A 317 7.84 4.75 -11.36
N LEU A 318 7.06 3.71 -11.03
CA LEU A 318 7.49 2.32 -11.28
C LEU A 318 7.62 2.05 -12.78
N TRP A 319 6.62 2.46 -13.55
CA TRP A 319 6.60 2.26 -15.01
C TRP A 319 7.79 2.95 -15.67
N ASP A 320 7.98 4.24 -15.36
CA ASP A 320 9.06 5.04 -15.98
C ASP A 320 10.44 4.53 -15.59
N ALA A 321 10.61 4.09 -14.34
CA ALA A 321 11.90 3.55 -13.88
C ALA A 321 12.30 2.32 -14.70
N ILE A 322 11.35 1.43 -14.96
CA ILE A 322 11.60 0.20 -15.72
C ILE A 322 11.88 0.53 -17.20
N GLU A 323 11.08 1.42 -17.81
CA GLU A 323 11.28 1.82 -19.21
C GLU A 323 12.66 2.48 -19.41
N ASN A 324 13.18 3.15 -18.39
CA ASN A 324 14.48 3.84 -18.45
C ASN A 324 15.64 2.97 -17.90
N GLY A 325 15.39 1.69 -17.61
CA GLY A 325 16.44 0.76 -17.17
C GLY A 325 16.91 0.93 -15.73
N ALA A 326 16.18 1.71 -14.92
CA ALA A 326 16.46 1.87 -13.49
C ALA A 326 15.68 0.79 -12.70
N TYR A 327 16.01 -0.46 -12.96
CA TYR A 327 15.28 -1.62 -12.45
C TYR A 327 15.28 -1.67 -10.93
N PRO A 328 14.10 -1.72 -10.28
CA PRO A 328 14.06 -1.92 -8.82
C PRO A 328 14.61 -3.30 -8.44
N GLU A 329 15.40 -3.32 -7.38
CA GLU A 329 15.96 -4.57 -6.85
C GLU A 329 15.59 -4.71 -5.36
N TYR A 330 15.31 -5.95 -4.96
CA TYR A 330 14.95 -6.29 -3.58
C TYR A 330 15.70 -7.57 -3.17
N GLU A 331 16.26 -7.57 -1.98
CA GLU A 331 16.80 -8.80 -1.40
C GLU A 331 15.71 -9.50 -0.59
N LEU A 332 15.52 -10.79 -0.87
CA LEU A 332 14.65 -11.66 -0.07
C LEU A 332 15.46 -12.19 1.10
N GLY A 333 14.94 -11.96 2.30
CA GLY A 333 15.53 -12.48 3.51
C GLY A 333 14.52 -13.15 4.41
N ILE A 334 15.01 -13.88 5.40
CA ILE A 334 14.18 -14.50 6.43
C ILE A 334 14.81 -14.27 7.81
N GLN A 335 13.95 -14.09 8.80
CA GLN A 335 14.32 -14.32 10.20
C GLN A 335 14.04 -15.78 10.49
N ILE A 336 14.98 -16.49 11.13
CA ILE A 336 14.89 -17.94 11.38
C ILE A 336 14.88 -18.18 12.89
N MET A 337 13.94 -19.00 13.34
CA MET A 337 13.78 -19.34 14.76
C MET A 337 13.52 -20.83 14.90
N ASP A 338 13.94 -21.41 16.00
CA ASP A 338 13.60 -22.79 16.34
C ASP A 338 12.13 -22.86 16.78
N GLU A 339 11.50 -24.01 16.63
CA GLU A 339 10.09 -24.22 17.00
C GLU A 339 9.82 -23.92 18.48
N ASP A 340 10.80 -24.16 19.36
CA ASP A 340 10.66 -23.90 20.80
C ASP A 340 10.87 -22.42 21.16
N GLN A 341 11.27 -21.60 20.20
CA GLN A 341 11.48 -20.16 20.43
C GLN A 341 10.20 -19.34 20.25
N GLN A 342 9.05 -19.99 20.01
CA GLN A 342 7.79 -19.29 19.77
C GLN A 342 7.51 -18.18 20.80
N LEU A 343 7.82 -18.43 22.09
CA LEU A 343 7.57 -17.48 23.18
C LEU A 343 8.85 -16.91 23.80
N ALA A 344 10.00 -17.11 23.17
CA ALA A 344 11.30 -16.79 23.77
C ALA A 344 11.58 -15.28 23.86
N PHE A 345 10.87 -14.46 23.11
CA PHE A 345 11.20 -13.03 22.96
C PHE A 345 10.32 -12.10 23.80
N GLY A 346 9.54 -12.65 24.72
CA GLY A 346 8.62 -11.87 25.55
C GLY A 346 7.28 -11.58 24.88
N PHE A 347 7.07 -12.14 23.70
CA PHE A 347 5.79 -12.11 22.96
C PHE A 347 5.70 -13.39 22.13
N ASP A 348 4.50 -13.67 21.66
CA ASP A 348 4.26 -14.84 20.79
C ASP A 348 4.57 -14.47 19.34
N VAL A 349 5.51 -15.17 18.69
CA VAL A 349 5.86 -14.89 17.31
C VAL A 349 4.75 -15.26 16.33
N LEU A 350 3.71 -15.96 16.77
CA LEU A 350 2.51 -16.24 15.96
C LEU A 350 1.51 -15.07 15.99
N ASP A 351 1.76 -14.05 16.83
CA ASP A 351 0.92 -12.85 16.86
C ASP A 351 1.32 -11.92 15.71
N ALA A 352 0.41 -11.77 14.74
CA ALA A 352 0.66 -10.97 13.54
C ALA A 352 0.81 -9.46 13.83
N THR A 353 0.49 -9.01 15.06
CA THR A 353 0.67 -7.61 15.47
C THR A 353 2.04 -7.34 16.08
N LYS A 354 2.90 -8.36 16.16
CA LYS A 354 4.22 -8.25 16.80
C LYS A 354 5.34 -8.25 15.76
N TRP A 355 6.18 -7.24 15.82
CA TRP A 355 7.43 -7.15 15.05
C TRP A 355 8.52 -7.92 15.80
N ILE A 356 9.37 -8.62 15.06
CA ILE A 356 10.56 -9.25 15.62
C ILE A 356 11.75 -8.34 15.29
N PRO A 357 12.28 -7.59 16.27
CA PRO A 357 13.44 -6.72 16.03
C PRO A 357 14.63 -7.51 15.46
N GLU A 358 15.38 -6.89 14.53
CA GLU A 358 16.57 -7.53 13.93
C GLU A 358 17.66 -7.76 14.98
N GLU A 359 17.64 -7.01 16.07
CA GLU A 359 18.55 -7.21 17.21
C GLU A 359 18.30 -8.53 17.93
N LEU A 360 17.06 -9.05 17.88
CA LEU A 360 16.70 -10.33 18.50
C LEU A 360 16.93 -11.50 17.54
N VAL A 361 16.48 -11.33 16.30
CA VAL A 361 16.62 -12.36 15.27
C VAL A 361 17.09 -11.68 13.97
N PRO A 362 18.38 -11.78 13.64
CA PRO A 362 18.89 -11.14 12.42
C PRO A 362 18.32 -11.75 11.15
N ILE A 363 18.32 -10.98 10.07
CA ILE A 363 17.79 -11.41 8.78
C ILE A 363 18.89 -12.12 7.97
N THR A 364 18.63 -13.34 7.54
CA THR A 364 19.47 -14.10 6.62
C THR A 364 19.00 -13.83 5.19
N ILE A 365 19.85 -13.29 4.34
CA ILE A 365 19.51 -12.97 2.94
C ILE A 365 19.64 -14.23 2.09
N LEU A 366 18.61 -14.51 1.29
CA LEU A 366 18.51 -15.72 0.46
C LEU A 366 18.76 -15.46 -1.03
N GLY A 367 18.51 -14.24 -1.50
CA GLY A 367 18.66 -13.95 -2.92
C GLY A 367 18.16 -12.56 -3.27
N LYS A 368 18.15 -12.26 -4.57
CA LYS A 368 17.79 -10.95 -5.08
C LYS A 368 16.74 -11.07 -6.19
N MET A 369 15.73 -10.24 -6.11
CA MET A 369 14.73 -10.07 -7.17
C MET A 369 15.01 -8.77 -7.90
N THR A 370 15.07 -8.83 -9.23
CA THR A 370 15.20 -7.66 -10.12
C THR A 370 13.91 -7.54 -10.93
N LEU A 371 13.25 -6.39 -10.84
CA LEU A 371 11.99 -6.09 -11.55
C LEU A 371 12.34 -5.37 -12.84
N ASN A 372 12.23 -6.08 -13.99
CA ASN A 372 12.86 -5.63 -15.23
C ASN A 372 11.94 -5.54 -16.45
N ALA A 373 10.63 -5.78 -16.30
CA ALA A 373 9.72 -5.64 -17.44
C ALA A 373 8.30 -5.23 -16.99
N ASN A 374 7.78 -4.19 -17.62
CA ASN A 374 6.41 -3.75 -17.42
C ASN A 374 5.42 -4.78 -18.02
N PRO A 375 4.19 -4.88 -17.50
CA PRO A 375 3.19 -5.76 -18.12
C PRO A 375 2.80 -5.25 -19.52
N THR A 376 2.52 -6.19 -20.41
CA THR A 376 2.05 -5.87 -21.75
C THR A 376 0.60 -5.42 -21.73
N ASN A 377 -0.22 -6.00 -20.85
CA ASN A 377 -1.63 -5.65 -20.74
C ASN A 377 -2.05 -5.64 -19.28
N TYR A 378 -2.50 -4.49 -18.82
CA TYR A 378 -2.86 -4.30 -17.41
C TYR A 378 -3.94 -5.27 -16.95
N PHE A 379 -5.01 -5.45 -17.76
CA PHE A 379 -6.13 -6.31 -17.37
C PHE A 379 -5.71 -7.79 -17.31
N ALA A 380 -5.07 -8.27 -18.37
CA ALA A 380 -4.72 -9.68 -18.47
C ALA A 380 -3.67 -10.11 -17.43
N GLU A 381 -2.85 -9.18 -16.97
CA GLU A 381 -1.73 -9.47 -16.07
C GLU A 381 -1.99 -8.89 -14.68
N THR A 382 -1.96 -7.57 -14.52
CA THR A 382 -2.06 -6.91 -13.21
C THR A 382 -3.45 -7.07 -12.56
N GLU A 383 -4.51 -6.95 -13.35
CA GLU A 383 -5.87 -7.08 -12.82
C GLU A 383 -6.25 -8.54 -12.60
N SER A 384 -5.80 -9.44 -13.48
CA SER A 384 -6.22 -10.85 -13.48
C SER A 384 -5.34 -11.75 -12.59
N ILE A 385 -4.21 -11.28 -12.08
CA ILE A 385 -3.43 -12.13 -11.16
C ILE A 385 -4.22 -12.34 -9.87
N GLY A 386 -4.33 -13.61 -9.44
CA GLY A 386 -4.99 -14.01 -8.21
C GLY A 386 -3.96 -14.58 -7.23
N PHE A 387 -3.48 -13.75 -6.31
CA PHE A 387 -2.55 -14.20 -5.28
C PHE A 387 -3.29 -15.02 -4.21
N GLN A 388 -2.57 -15.98 -3.64
CA GLN A 388 -3.13 -16.89 -2.64
C GLN A 388 -2.01 -17.30 -1.66
N PRO A 389 -2.10 -16.91 -0.38
CA PRO A 389 -1.09 -17.34 0.60
C PRO A 389 -0.97 -18.85 0.72
N GLY A 390 -2.01 -19.60 0.31
CA GLY A 390 -1.98 -21.06 0.27
C GLY A 390 -1.15 -21.65 -0.88
N HIS A 391 -0.69 -20.83 -1.83
CA HIS A 391 0.22 -21.29 -2.88
C HIS A 391 1.61 -21.46 -2.27
N VAL A 392 1.90 -22.66 -1.83
CA VAL A 392 3.21 -23.04 -1.29
C VAL A 392 3.77 -24.23 -2.05
N VAL A 393 5.08 -24.41 -1.98
CA VAL A 393 5.78 -25.51 -2.62
C VAL A 393 6.42 -26.39 -1.53
N ARG A 394 6.86 -27.57 -1.91
CA ARG A 394 7.59 -28.47 -1.00
C ARG A 394 8.67 -27.70 -0.26
N GLY A 395 8.75 -27.85 1.05
CA GLY A 395 9.72 -27.17 1.90
C GLY A 395 9.22 -25.88 2.54
N ILE A 396 7.98 -25.43 2.21
CA ILE A 396 7.33 -24.26 2.83
C ILE A 396 6.01 -24.73 3.43
N ASP A 397 5.75 -24.39 4.70
CA ASP A 397 4.54 -24.81 5.39
C ASP A 397 4.00 -23.68 6.28
N PHE A 398 2.83 -23.87 6.83
CA PHE A 398 2.08 -22.88 7.60
C PHE A 398 2.32 -23.05 9.10
N SER A 399 2.19 -21.95 9.83
CA SER A 399 2.11 -21.96 11.28
C SER A 399 0.65 -21.91 11.75
N GLU A 400 0.46 -21.95 13.05
CA GLU A 400 -0.84 -21.86 13.69
C GLU A 400 -1.28 -20.40 13.96
N ASP A 401 -0.62 -19.41 13.36
CA ASP A 401 -1.05 -18.01 13.38
C ASP A 401 -2.52 -17.92 12.98
N PRO A 402 -3.44 -17.46 13.85
CA PRO A 402 -4.88 -17.49 13.52
C PRO A 402 -5.25 -16.58 12.35
N LEU A 403 -4.51 -15.51 12.16
CA LEU A 403 -4.76 -14.63 11.01
C LEU A 403 -4.29 -15.30 9.71
N LEU A 404 -3.13 -15.94 9.70
CA LEU A 404 -2.65 -16.71 8.54
C LEU A 404 -3.63 -17.79 8.16
N GLN A 405 -4.12 -18.56 9.14
CA GLN A 405 -5.05 -19.66 8.90
C GLN A 405 -6.31 -19.18 8.19
N GLY A 406 -6.86 -18.03 8.62
CA GLY A 406 -8.03 -17.46 7.96
C GLY A 406 -7.74 -16.95 6.55
N ARG A 407 -6.52 -16.46 6.31
CA ARG A 407 -6.10 -16.01 4.98
C ARG A 407 -6.09 -17.13 3.96
N LEU A 408 -5.78 -18.36 4.38
CA LEU A 408 -5.80 -19.54 3.48
C LEU A 408 -7.18 -19.77 2.88
N PHE A 409 -8.22 -19.54 3.67
CA PHE A 409 -9.61 -19.65 3.21
C PHE A 409 -10.03 -18.40 2.41
N SER A 410 -9.81 -17.21 2.97
CA SER A 410 -10.40 -15.98 2.43
C SER A 410 -9.87 -15.61 1.06
N TYR A 411 -8.58 -15.84 0.80
CA TYR A 411 -8.00 -15.53 -0.53
C TYR A 411 -8.55 -16.44 -1.61
N LEU A 412 -8.74 -17.73 -1.31
CA LEU A 412 -9.36 -18.64 -2.28
C LEU A 412 -10.80 -18.23 -2.55
N ASP A 413 -11.56 -17.93 -1.50
CA ASP A 413 -12.96 -17.55 -1.61
C ASP A 413 -13.13 -16.29 -2.46
N THR A 414 -12.32 -15.26 -2.18
CA THR A 414 -12.42 -13.99 -2.93
C THR A 414 -12.01 -14.17 -4.40
N GLN A 415 -11.00 -14.98 -4.71
CA GLN A 415 -10.61 -15.20 -6.11
C GLN A 415 -11.68 -15.98 -6.88
N VAL A 416 -12.30 -16.97 -6.25
CA VAL A 416 -13.40 -17.72 -6.87
C VAL A 416 -14.60 -16.79 -7.15
N ASN A 417 -14.95 -15.95 -6.20
CA ASN A 417 -16.03 -14.96 -6.38
C ASN A 417 -15.69 -13.93 -7.47
N ARG A 418 -14.46 -13.49 -7.50
CA ARG A 418 -14.02 -12.40 -8.39
C ARG A 418 -13.79 -12.86 -9.82
N GLN A 419 -13.16 -14.01 -10.00
CA GLN A 419 -12.67 -14.48 -11.30
C GLN A 419 -13.25 -15.82 -11.76
N GLY A 420 -13.89 -16.56 -10.87
CA GLY A 420 -14.46 -17.88 -11.16
C GLY A 420 -13.58 -19.03 -10.70
N ILE A 421 -14.17 -20.22 -10.65
CA ILE A 421 -13.55 -21.42 -10.08
C ILE A 421 -12.24 -21.83 -10.76
N ASN A 422 -12.08 -21.48 -12.05
CA ASN A 422 -10.87 -21.82 -12.82
C ASN A 422 -9.91 -20.64 -12.99
N PHE A 423 -9.89 -19.69 -12.05
CA PHE A 423 -9.01 -18.52 -12.14
C PHE A 423 -7.53 -18.91 -12.25
N GLU A 424 -7.15 -20.04 -11.69
CA GLU A 424 -5.77 -20.53 -11.76
C GLU A 424 -5.37 -20.97 -13.17
N GLN A 425 -6.33 -21.15 -14.07
CA GLN A 425 -6.05 -21.47 -15.48
C GLN A 425 -5.82 -20.23 -16.36
N LEU A 426 -6.02 -19.02 -15.82
CA LEU A 426 -5.69 -17.78 -16.55
C LEU A 426 -4.18 -17.71 -16.77
N PRO A 427 -3.72 -17.18 -17.91
CA PRO A 427 -2.28 -17.22 -18.26
C PRO A 427 -1.34 -16.69 -17.17
N ILE A 428 -1.69 -15.59 -16.52
CA ILE A 428 -0.84 -15.00 -15.46
C ILE A 428 -0.83 -15.86 -14.18
N ASN A 429 -1.83 -16.71 -14.00
CA ASN A 429 -1.97 -17.53 -12.78
C ASN A 429 -1.41 -18.95 -12.95
N ARG A 430 -1.26 -19.43 -14.18
CA ARG A 430 -0.79 -20.79 -14.45
C ARG A 430 0.62 -21.04 -13.91
N PRO A 431 0.84 -22.21 -13.28
CA PRO A 431 2.23 -22.61 -13.04
C PRO A 431 2.94 -22.92 -14.36
N ARG A 432 4.24 -22.92 -14.34
CA ARG A 432 5.06 -23.26 -15.53
C ARG A 432 5.29 -24.76 -15.68
N ILE A 433 4.78 -25.54 -14.75
CA ILE A 433 4.87 -26.99 -14.79
C ILE A 433 3.53 -27.59 -15.18
N PRO A 434 3.50 -28.81 -15.71
CA PRO A 434 2.24 -29.48 -16.05
C PRO A 434 1.36 -29.69 -14.83
N ILE A 435 0.05 -29.58 -15.04
CA ILE A 435 -0.96 -29.82 -14.02
C ILE A 435 -1.61 -31.16 -14.29
N HIS A 436 -1.73 -31.99 -13.26
CA HIS A 436 -2.43 -33.28 -13.31
C HIS A 436 -3.41 -33.34 -12.13
N ASN A 437 -4.73 -33.26 -12.42
CA ASN A 437 -5.77 -33.35 -11.40
C ASN A 437 -7.04 -33.93 -11.99
N ASN A 438 -8.06 -34.07 -11.15
CA ASN A 438 -9.37 -34.63 -11.52
C ASN A 438 -10.44 -33.54 -11.72
N ASN A 439 -10.05 -32.26 -11.76
CA ASN A 439 -10.98 -31.14 -11.91
C ASN A 439 -11.52 -31.11 -13.35
N ARG A 440 -12.84 -31.08 -13.50
CA ARG A 440 -13.52 -31.16 -14.80
C ARG A 440 -14.73 -30.23 -14.82
N ASP A 441 -14.98 -29.71 -16.01
CA ASP A 441 -16.27 -29.16 -16.42
C ASP A 441 -16.72 -27.91 -15.62
N GLY A 442 -15.79 -27.22 -14.99
CA GLY A 442 -16.08 -25.99 -14.26
C GLY A 442 -16.14 -24.76 -15.17
N ARG A 443 -16.91 -23.77 -14.76
CA ARG A 443 -17.05 -22.51 -15.48
C ARG A 443 -15.67 -21.87 -15.75
N GLY A 444 -15.43 -21.48 -17.01
CA GLY A 444 -14.18 -20.84 -17.42
C GLY A 444 -13.00 -21.80 -17.58
N GLN A 445 -13.23 -23.09 -17.63
CA GLN A 445 -12.20 -24.10 -17.87
C GLN A 445 -11.47 -23.83 -19.19
N GLN A 446 -10.14 -23.83 -19.18
CA GLN A 446 -9.32 -23.60 -20.36
C GLN A 446 -8.53 -24.83 -20.81
N TYR A 447 -8.30 -25.79 -19.91
CA TYR A 447 -7.67 -27.07 -20.28
C TYR A 447 -8.70 -28.02 -20.87
N ILE A 448 -8.24 -28.89 -21.77
CA ILE A 448 -9.08 -29.86 -22.43
C ILE A 448 -8.67 -31.26 -21.94
N PRO A 449 -9.36 -31.83 -20.95
CA PRO A 449 -9.04 -33.18 -20.50
C PRO A 449 -9.39 -34.20 -21.62
N THR A 450 -8.51 -35.16 -21.82
CA THR A 450 -8.67 -36.14 -22.91
C THR A 450 -9.02 -37.53 -22.42
N ASN A 451 -9.25 -37.70 -21.09
CA ASN A 451 -9.55 -38.99 -20.50
C ASN A 451 -10.94 -38.98 -19.85
N ASN A 452 -11.44 -40.16 -19.49
CA ASN A 452 -12.74 -40.34 -18.88
C ASN A 452 -12.72 -40.77 -17.40
N TYR A 453 -11.54 -40.67 -16.75
CA TYR A 453 -11.38 -41.04 -15.33
C TYR A 453 -11.09 -39.79 -14.48
N ALA A 454 -12.15 -39.09 -14.16
CA ALA A 454 -12.09 -37.84 -13.40
C ALA A 454 -12.25 -38.07 -11.90
N TYR A 455 -11.68 -39.14 -11.38
CA TYR A 455 -11.85 -39.56 -9.97
C TYR A 455 -10.63 -40.35 -9.49
N SER A 456 -10.46 -40.38 -8.19
CA SER A 456 -9.39 -41.15 -7.54
C SER A 456 -9.98 -41.86 -6.30
N PRO A 457 -9.64 -43.14 -6.06
CA PRO A 457 -8.75 -43.96 -6.88
C PRO A 457 -9.43 -44.51 -8.14
N ASN A 458 -8.63 -44.79 -9.19
CA ASN A 458 -9.14 -45.42 -10.40
C ASN A 458 -8.22 -46.59 -10.82
N SER A 459 -8.74 -47.51 -11.61
CA SER A 459 -7.96 -48.57 -12.19
C SER A 459 -7.80 -48.47 -13.71
N LEU A 460 -8.48 -47.46 -14.31
CA LEU A 460 -8.52 -47.32 -15.78
C LEU A 460 -7.22 -46.78 -16.37
N ASN A 461 -6.40 -46.10 -15.56
CA ASN A 461 -5.11 -45.56 -16.01
C ASN A 461 -4.01 -45.84 -14.96
N ASN A 462 -3.98 -47.07 -14.46
CA ASN A 462 -3.02 -47.51 -13.41
C ASN A 462 -3.03 -46.58 -12.20
N GLY A 463 -4.18 -45.98 -11.90
CA GLY A 463 -4.38 -45.08 -10.78
C GLY A 463 -4.03 -43.62 -11.02
N PHE A 464 -3.49 -43.27 -12.19
CA PHE A 464 -3.07 -41.87 -12.50
C PHE A 464 -4.24 -40.99 -12.94
N PRO A 465 -4.25 -39.68 -12.61
CA PRO A 465 -3.34 -39.03 -11.65
C PRO A 465 -3.55 -39.57 -10.24
N LYS A 466 -2.46 -39.85 -9.53
CA LYS A 466 -2.50 -40.45 -8.21
C LYS A 466 -1.62 -39.68 -7.24
N GLN A 467 -1.85 -39.95 -5.97
CA GLN A 467 -1.14 -39.33 -4.87
C GLN A 467 0.37 -39.56 -5.00
N ALA A 468 1.16 -38.48 -4.96
CA ALA A 468 2.60 -38.56 -4.87
C ALA A 468 3.00 -38.91 -3.42
N ASN A 469 4.18 -39.49 -3.25
CA ASN A 469 4.79 -39.64 -1.93
C ASN A 469 6.10 -38.88 -1.88
N GLN A 470 6.80 -38.91 -0.77
CA GLN A 470 8.00 -38.11 -0.58
C GLN A 470 9.16 -38.51 -1.47
N THR A 471 9.22 -39.79 -1.88
CA THR A 471 10.31 -40.28 -2.74
C THR A 471 9.92 -40.31 -4.22
N VAL A 472 8.66 -40.71 -4.50
CA VAL A 472 8.17 -40.82 -5.88
C VAL A 472 7.15 -39.70 -6.12
N GLY A 473 7.49 -38.78 -7.02
CA GLY A 473 6.69 -37.60 -7.31
C GLY A 473 6.95 -36.42 -6.42
N LYS A 474 7.80 -36.57 -5.38
CA LYS A 474 8.20 -35.47 -4.50
C LYS A 474 7.00 -34.67 -3.97
N GLY A 475 6.01 -35.35 -3.43
CA GLY A 475 4.79 -34.73 -2.94
C GLY A 475 5.06 -33.69 -1.85
N PHE A 476 4.15 -32.72 -1.73
CA PHE A 476 4.20 -31.75 -0.63
C PHE A 476 4.20 -32.52 0.70
N PHE A 477 4.97 -32.04 1.67
CA PHE A 477 4.92 -32.60 3.02
C PHE A 477 4.93 -31.46 4.04
N THR A 478 4.20 -31.68 5.11
CA THR A 478 4.06 -30.72 6.20
C THR A 478 5.18 -30.90 7.22
N ALA A 479 5.33 -29.92 8.08
CA ALA A 479 6.22 -30.02 9.24
C ALA A 479 5.82 -31.24 10.10
N PRO A 480 6.77 -31.82 10.84
CA PRO A 480 6.47 -32.97 11.69
C PRO A 480 5.34 -32.67 12.71
N ASP A 481 4.59 -33.72 13.03
CA ASP A 481 3.51 -33.61 14.02
C ASP A 481 4.04 -33.07 15.35
N ARG A 482 3.34 -32.10 15.91
CA ARG A 482 3.63 -31.52 17.23
C ARG A 482 2.60 -32.04 18.23
N ARG A 483 3.09 -32.54 19.36
CA ARG A 483 2.21 -33.01 20.42
C ARG A 483 1.66 -31.82 21.19
N LEU A 484 0.35 -31.68 21.22
CA LEU A 484 -0.36 -30.64 21.96
C LEU A 484 -1.05 -31.25 23.18
N THR A 485 -1.02 -30.52 24.30
CA THR A 485 -1.73 -30.89 25.53
C THR A 485 -2.55 -29.68 25.98
N GLY A 486 -3.74 -29.94 26.49
CA GLY A 486 -4.62 -28.90 26.99
C GLY A 486 -6.06 -29.10 26.53
N ALA A 487 -6.90 -28.11 26.85
CA ALA A 487 -8.29 -28.07 26.41
C ALA A 487 -8.37 -27.43 25.03
N PHE A 488 -9.25 -27.91 24.20
CA PHE A 488 -9.60 -27.27 22.95
C PHE A 488 -10.63 -26.18 23.25
N THR A 489 -10.26 -24.92 23.15
CA THR A 489 -11.14 -23.80 23.49
C THR A 489 -11.33 -22.88 22.29
N ARG A 490 -12.34 -22.03 22.38
CA ARG A 490 -12.67 -21.01 21.39
C ARG A 490 -12.42 -19.63 22.04
N GLU A 491 -11.13 -19.36 22.26
CA GLU A 491 -10.68 -18.12 22.93
C GLU A 491 -9.36 -17.69 22.31
N LEU A 492 -9.15 -16.39 22.28
CA LEU A 492 -7.85 -15.85 21.89
C LEU A 492 -6.81 -16.25 22.94
N SER A 493 -5.62 -16.63 22.50
CA SER A 493 -4.56 -17.05 23.41
C SER A 493 -4.19 -15.92 24.37
N PRO A 494 -4.00 -16.22 25.68
CA PRO A 494 -3.48 -15.22 26.61
C PRO A 494 -2.11 -14.64 26.21
N THR A 495 -1.34 -15.36 25.37
CA THR A 495 -0.05 -14.87 24.86
C THR A 495 -0.23 -13.66 23.94
N PHE A 496 -1.46 -13.38 23.47
CA PHE A 496 -1.79 -12.29 22.58
C PHE A 496 -2.30 -11.03 23.33
N ASN A 497 -2.30 -11.02 24.65
CA ASN A 497 -2.93 -9.94 25.44
C ASN A 497 -2.15 -8.63 25.51
N ASP A 498 -0.86 -8.62 25.16
CA ASP A 498 -0.08 -7.39 25.18
C ASP A 498 -0.26 -6.61 23.87
N HIS A 499 -0.95 -5.50 23.94
CA HIS A 499 -1.28 -4.68 22.77
C HIS A 499 -0.46 -3.39 22.66
N TRP A 500 0.26 -2.98 23.74
CA TRP A 500 0.85 -1.64 23.80
C TRP A 500 2.39 -1.62 23.84
N SER A 501 3.03 -2.68 24.31
CA SER A 501 4.49 -2.68 24.52
C SER A 501 5.28 -2.36 23.25
N GLN A 502 4.87 -2.94 22.12
CA GLN A 502 5.57 -2.65 20.86
C GLN A 502 5.17 -1.30 20.24
N ALA A 503 3.95 -0.82 20.48
CA ALA A 503 3.58 0.54 20.11
C ALA A 503 4.45 1.57 20.86
N ARG A 504 4.75 1.30 22.14
CA ARG A 504 5.72 2.10 22.92
C ARG A 504 7.13 1.99 22.33
N MET A 505 7.54 0.78 21.93
CA MET A 505 8.85 0.59 21.29
C MET A 505 8.96 1.46 20.04
N VAL A 506 7.91 1.53 19.20
CA VAL A 506 7.90 2.41 18.03
C VAL A 506 8.09 3.87 18.48
N TRP A 507 7.29 4.35 19.46
CA TRP A 507 7.38 5.72 19.95
C TRP A 507 8.79 6.04 20.49
N ASN A 508 9.39 5.11 21.22
CA ASN A 508 10.73 5.30 21.80
C ASN A 508 11.85 5.31 20.75
N SER A 509 11.61 4.67 19.60
CA SER A 509 12.66 4.44 18.58
C SER A 509 12.78 5.56 17.55
N ILE A 510 11.72 6.34 17.36
CA ILE A 510 11.68 7.36 16.30
C ILE A 510 12.24 8.69 16.81
N THR A 511 12.77 9.50 15.88
CA THR A 511 13.38 10.79 16.20
C THR A 511 12.33 11.82 16.67
N ALA A 512 12.78 12.92 17.26
CA ALA A 512 11.89 13.99 17.71
C ALA A 512 11.02 14.52 16.56
N ALA A 513 11.60 14.69 15.38
CA ALA A 513 10.86 15.15 14.20
C ALA A 513 9.83 14.11 13.76
N GLU A 514 10.17 12.81 13.80
CA GLU A 514 9.22 11.75 13.47
C GLU A 514 8.08 11.71 14.50
N LYS A 515 8.38 11.93 15.79
CA LYS A 515 7.33 12.04 16.81
C LYS A 515 6.36 13.17 16.49
N GLN A 516 6.89 14.32 16.04
CA GLN A 516 6.04 15.44 15.61
C GLN A 516 5.17 15.03 14.39
N ILE A 517 5.75 14.30 13.43
CA ILE A 517 4.99 13.80 12.28
C ILE A 517 3.83 12.90 12.75
N VAL A 518 4.08 11.98 13.68
CA VAL A 518 3.04 11.10 14.26
C VAL A 518 1.96 11.93 14.96
N VAL A 519 2.35 12.90 15.77
CA VAL A 519 1.40 13.77 16.49
C VAL A 519 0.54 14.55 15.50
N ASN A 520 1.17 15.17 14.48
CA ASN A 520 0.43 15.94 13.46
C ASN A 520 -0.52 15.05 12.67
N SER A 521 -0.08 13.83 12.34
CA SER A 521 -0.93 12.85 11.64
C SER A 521 -2.17 12.51 12.47
N LEU A 522 -1.98 12.22 13.76
CA LEU A 522 -3.08 11.89 14.66
C LEU A 522 -4.00 13.10 14.90
N ARG A 523 -3.43 14.30 15.05
CA ARG A 523 -4.24 15.53 15.15
C ARG A 523 -5.12 15.69 13.91
N PHE A 524 -4.54 15.53 12.72
CA PHE A 524 -5.28 15.65 11.46
C PHE A 524 -6.42 14.64 11.40
N GLU A 525 -6.14 13.38 11.71
CA GLU A 525 -7.12 12.30 11.58
C GLU A 525 -8.21 12.41 12.66
N VAL A 526 -7.82 12.50 13.93
CA VAL A 526 -8.76 12.41 15.06
C VAL A 526 -9.64 13.67 15.16
N SER A 527 -9.14 14.84 14.74
CA SER A 527 -9.96 16.07 14.75
C SER A 527 -11.15 15.97 13.82
N GLN A 528 -11.12 15.08 12.82
CA GLN A 528 -12.23 14.91 11.87
C GLN A 528 -13.29 13.92 12.37
N VAL A 529 -12.99 13.16 13.41
CA VAL A 529 -13.95 12.26 14.07
C VAL A 529 -15.06 13.12 14.69
N GLN A 530 -16.33 12.77 14.50
CA GLN A 530 -17.44 13.54 15.03
C GLN A 530 -17.84 13.09 16.44
N SER A 531 -17.76 11.78 16.69
CA SER A 531 -18.20 11.19 17.95
C SER A 531 -17.24 11.52 19.11
N GLN A 532 -17.76 12.18 20.13
CA GLN A 532 -16.97 12.57 21.32
C GLN A 532 -16.49 11.34 22.11
N ILE A 533 -17.32 10.29 22.19
CA ILE A 533 -16.93 9.09 22.91
C ILE A 533 -15.77 8.35 22.19
N VAL A 534 -15.79 8.37 20.86
CA VAL A 534 -14.69 7.76 20.06
C VAL A 534 -13.39 8.52 20.30
N LYS A 535 -13.42 9.86 20.27
CA LYS A 535 -12.25 10.69 20.58
C LYS A 535 -11.67 10.35 21.95
N GLN A 536 -12.55 10.31 22.98
CA GLN A 536 -12.14 10.02 24.35
C GLN A 536 -11.52 8.63 24.48
N ASN A 537 -12.19 7.61 23.90
CA ASN A 537 -11.67 6.23 23.95
C ASN A 537 -10.31 6.13 23.26
N PHE A 538 -10.15 6.82 22.14
CA PHE A 538 -8.90 6.77 21.39
C PHE A 538 -7.74 7.42 22.18
N ILE A 539 -7.98 8.55 22.85
CA ILE A 539 -6.97 9.21 23.69
C ILE A 539 -6.58 8.30 24.86
N ILE A 540 -7.50 7.54 25.42
CA ILE A 540 -7.19 6.56 26.47
C ILE A 540 -6.19 5.51 25.92
N GLN A 541 -6.38 5.04 24.68
CA GLN A 541 -5.45 4.08 24.09
C GLN A 541 -4.07 4.71 23.84
N LEU A 542 -4.02 5.95 23.36
CA LEU A 542 -2.74 6.65 23.17
C LEU A 542 -2.01 6.84 24.50
N ASN A 543 -2.74 7.13 25.58
CA ASN A 543 -2.13 7.29 26.91
C ASN A 543 -1.45 6.01 27.39
N ARG A 544 -1.92 4.84 26.97
CA ARG A 544 -1.28 3.56 27.28
C ARG A 544 0.03 3.35 26.50
N ILE A 545 0.19 4.08 25.39
CA ILE A 545 1.46 4.09 24.64
C ILE A 545 2.43 5.09 25.27
N SER A 546 1.98 6.35 25.39
CA SER A 546 2.78 7.44 25.95
C SER A 546 1.87 8.60 26.39
N HIS A 547 2.04 9.05 27.61
CA HIS A 547 1.31 10.21 28.13
C HIS A 547 1.65 11.48 27.32
N ASP A 548 2.91 11.63 26.91
CA ASP A 548 3.35 12.73 26.04
C ASP A 548 2.58 12.71 24.72
N LEU A 549 2.49 11.55 24.07
CA LEU A 549 1.75 11.39 22.80
C LEU A 549 0.28 11.78 22.99
N ALA A 550 -0.38 11.21 24.00
CA ALA A 550 -1.80 11.47 24.26
C ALA A 550 -2.06 12.96 24.54
N SER A 551 -1.22 13.58 25.37
CA SER A 551 -1.35 14.99 25.75
C SER A 551 -1.18 15.90 24.53
N ARG A 552 -0.17 15.66 23.70
CA ARG A 552 0.08 16.46 22.50
C ARG A 552 -1.04 16.34 21.49
N VAL A 553 -1.62 15.13 21.31
CA VAL A 553 -2.74 14.94 20.39
C VAL A 553 -4.00 15.60 20.94
N ALA A 554 -4.28 15.47 22.24
CA ALA A 554 -5.48 16.00 22.86
C ALA A 554 -5.60 17.53 22.76
N VAL A 555 -4.49 18.27 22.65
CA VAL A 555 -4.50 19.73 22.48
C VAL A 555 -5.37 20.18 21.28
N ALA A 556 -5.47 19.33 20.24
CA ALA A 556 -6.26 19.62 19.05
C ALA A 556 -7.74 19.23 19.18
N LEU A 557 -8.17 18.69 20.32
CA LEU A 557 -9.50 18.13 20.50
C LEU A 557 -10.24 18.88 21.61
N VAL A 558 -11.57 19.01 21.44
CA VAL A 558 -12.42 19.69 22.42
C VAL A 558 -12.98 18.66 23.40
N ASP A 559 -13.00 19.03 24.69
CA ASP A 559 -13.66 18.27 25.77
C ASP A 559 -13.17 16.81 25.88
N VAL A 560 -11.86 16.60 25.71
CA VAL A 560 -11.21 15.29 25.88
C VAL A 560 -10.33 15.33 27.13
N ILE A 561 -10.41 14.32 27.96
CA ILE A 561 -9.62 14.19 29.19
C ILE A 561 -8.49 13.20 28.96
N VAL A 562 -7.26 13.65 29.12
CA VAL A 562 -6.10 12.75 29.08
C VAL A 562 -6.00 12.11 30.47
N PRO A 563 -6.01 10.77 30.59
CA PRO A 563 -5.85 10.14 31.90
C PRO A 563 -4.47 10.43 32.51
N GLU A 564 -4.39 10.38 33.83
CA GLU A 564 -3.11 10.50 34.53
C GLU A 564 -2.13 9.43 34.01
N PRO A 565 -0.83 9.75 33.94
CA PRO A 565 0.15 8.77 33.49
C PRO A 565 0.28 7.62 34.50
N ASP A 566 0.26 6.40 33.99
CA ASP A 566 0.50 5.21 34.79
C ASP A 566 1.86 4.64 34.40
N ASN A 567 2.84 4.90 35.20
CA ASN A 567 4.22 4.53 34.93
C ASN A 567 4.47 3.01 34.87
N THR A 568 3.48 2.21 35.29
CA THR A 568 3.59 0.75 35.16
C THR A 568 3.41 0.30 33.70
N PHE A 569 2.80 1.14 32.87
CA PHE A 569 2.62 0.84 31.43
C PHE A 569 3.90 1.07 30.63
N TYR A 570 4.73 2.04 31.04
CA TYR A 570 5.76 2.57 30.16
C TYR A 570 7.09 1.81 30.33
N ASN A 571 7.82 1.69 29.23
CA ASN A 571 9.14 1.08 29.20
C ASN A 571 10.03 1.87 28.23
N SER A 572 11.32 1.56 28.23
CA SER A 572 12.32 2.23 27.40
C SER A 572 12.77 1.39 26.20
N ASN A 573 12.07 0.31 25.90
CA ASN A 573 12.44 -0.57 24.77
C ASN A 573 12.47 0.22 23.47
N SER A 574 13.50 0.00 22.67
CA SER A 574 13.69 0.67 21.38
C SER A 574 14.42 -0.25 20.41
N SER A 575 14.35 0.06 19.12
CA SER A 575 15.08 -0.65 18.06
C SER A 575 15.61 0.37 17.05
N ALA A 576 16.86 0.21 16.66
CA ALA A 576 17.51 1.09 15.70
C ALA A 576 16.93 0.97 14.29
N HIS A 577 16.17 -0.10 14.01
CA HIS A 577 15.66 -0.41 12.68
C HIS A 577 14.24 0.14 12.41
N ILE A 578 13.66 0.90 13.35
CA ILE A 578 12.28 1.40 13.23
C ILE A 578 12.23 2.78 12.54
N SER A 579 13.18 3.68 12.83
CA SER A 579 13.14 5.04 12.28
C SER A 579 13.39 5.02 10.76
N ILE A 580 12.43 5.49 9.97
CA ILE A 580 12.54 5.48 8.51
C ILE A 580 13.27 6.73 7.98
N PHE A 581 13.30 7.81 8.75
CA PHE A 581 13.97 9.06 8.35
C PHE A 581 15.40 9.17 8.85
N ASN A 582 15.82 8.26 9.72
CA ASN A 582 17.19 8.26 10.26
C ASN A 582 18.12 7.34 9.46
N THR A 583 17.88 7.24 8.16
CA THR A 583 18.66 6.38 7.25
C THR A 583 19.05 7.20 6.03
N THR A 584 20.10 6.76 5.33
CA THR A 584 20.49 7.33 4.03
C THR A 584 20.24 6.31 2.94
N LEU A 585 19.88 6.81 1.76
CA LEU A 585 19.68 5.95 0.59
C LEU A 585 21.05 5.40 0.14
N PRO A 586 21.14 4.10 -0.10
CA PRO A 586 22.40 3.51 -0.61
C PRO A 586 22.70 3.89 -2.05
N THR A 587 21.74 4.40 -2.78
CA THR A 587 21.92 4.88 -4.14
C THR A 587 20.95 6.03 -4.45
N ILE A 588 21.40 6.98 -5.27
CA ILE A 588 20.56 8.05 -5.76
C ILE A 588 20.02 7.77 -7.18
N LYS A 589 20.39 6.65 -7.78
CA LYS A 589 19.98 6.31 -9.14
C LYS A 589 18.45 6.21 -9.25
N GLY A 590 17.92 6.83 -10.31
CA GLY A 590 16.48 6.83 -10.56
C GLY A 590 15.69 7.85 -9.75
N LEU A 591 16.34 8.72 -8.98
CA LEU A 591 15.67 9.87 -8.35
C LEU A 591 15.52 11.01 -9.36
N ASN A 592 14.57 11.90 -9.12
CA ASN A 592 14.18 12.98 -10.04
C ASN A 592 14.83 14.32 -9.65
N MET A 593 15.60 14.90 -10.57
CA MET A 593 16.27 16.20 -10.37
C MET A 593 15.62 17.28 -11.24
N GLY A 594 15.12 18.37 -10.63
CA GLY A 594 14.58 19.52 -11.35
C GLY A 594 15.61 20.63 -11.46
N ILE A 595 15.87 21.11 -12.67
CA ILE A 595 16.77 22.25 -12.92
C ILE A 595 15.90 23.43 -13.36
N LEU A 596 15.80 24.44 -12.49
CA LEU A 596 14.98 25.63 -12.72
C LEU A 596 15.78 26.65 -13.52
N ALA A 597 15.38 26.87 -14.76
CA ALA A 597 16.12 27.67 -15.74
C ALA A 597 15.21 28.74 -16.38
N SER A 598 15.78 29.61 -17.20
CA SER A 598 15.02 30.60 -17.95
C SER A 598 15.46 30.61 -19.43
N THR A 599 14.49 30.46 -20.32
CA THR A 599 14.70 30.55 -21.77
C THR A 599 15.06 32.00 -22.21
N LEU A 600 14.88 32.98 -21.31
CA LEU A 600 15.23 34.37 -21.58
C LEU A 600 16.71 34.67 -21.27
N SER A 601 17.46 33.66 -20.80
CA SER A 601 18.87 33.80 -20.42
C SER A 601 19.72 32.69 -21.03
N ASN A 602 20.60 33.04 -21.97
CA ASN A 602 21.52 32.09 -22.57
C ASN A 602 22.45 31.44 -21.51
N THR A 603 22.84 32.22 -20.50
CA THR A 603 23.67 31.76 -19.39
C THR A 603 22.91 30.66 -18.62
N SER A 604 21.66 30.90 -18.32
CA SER A 604 20.81 29.96 -17.59
C SER A 604 20.66 28.62 -18.37
N MET A 605 20.35 28.72 -19.67
CA MET A 605 20.17 27.52 -20.50
C MET A 605 21.47 26.73 -20.69
N ALA A 606 22.60 27.41 -20.87
CA ALA A 606 23.90 26.75 -20.99
C ALA A 606 24.27 26.01 -19.70
N GLN A 607 24.05 26.64 -18.55
CA GLN A 607 24.31 26.03 -17.25
C GLN A 607 23.34 24.88 -16.98
N ALA A 608 22.08 25.04 -17.37
CA ALA A 608 21.09 23.97 -17.22
C ALA A 608 21.49 22.71 -18.01
N ALA A 609 21.96 22.89 -19.24
CA ALA A 609 22.45 21.80 -20.08
C ALA A 609 23.65 21.08 -19.44
N GLN A 610 24.57 21.88 -18.87
CA GLN A 610 25.75 21.30 -18.20
C GLN A 610 25.35 20.51 -16.95
N LEU A 611 24.50 21.09 -16.10
CA LEU A 611 23.97 20.41 -14.89
C LEU A 611 23.22 19.14 -15.27
N SER A 612 22.38 19.22 -16.30
CA SER A 612 21.59 18.06 -16.77
C SER A 612 22.50 16.89 -17.14
N LYS A 613 23.53 17.19 -17.95
CA LYS A 613 24.50 16.17 -18.35
C LYS A 613 25.21 15.55 -17.13
N SER A 614 25.63 16.40 -16.19
CA SER A 614 26.39 15.95 -15.02
C SER A 614 25.53 15.13 -14.06
N PHE A 615 24.28 15.53 -13.81
CA PHE A 615 23.35 14.80 -12.96
C PHE A 615 22.92 13.47 -13.62
N ALA A 616 22.66 13.47 -14.93
CA ALA A 616 22.32 12.25 -15.66
C ALA A 616 23.45 11.24 -15.59
N ALA A 617 24.71 11.70 -15.60
CA ALA A 617 25.87 10.81 -15.44
C ALA A 617 25.92 10.15 -14.05
N GLN A 618 25.20 10.67 -13.05
CA GLN A 618 25.06 10.05 -11.74
C GLN A 618 23.86 9.07 -11.69
N GLY A 619 23.15 8.90 -12.81
CA GLY A 619 22.00 7.99 -12.90
C GLY A 619 20.66 8.64 -12.49
N LEU A 620 20.62 9.97 -12.36
CA LEU A 620 19.38 10.68 -12.02
C LEU A 620 18.51 10.87 -13.26
N PHE A 621 17.20 10.92 -13.06
CA PHE A 621 16.24 11.39 -14.07
C PHE A 621 16.18 12.91 -13.97
N VAL A 622 16.61 13.61 -15.02
CA VAL A 622 16.79 15.06 -14.96
C VAL A 622 15.79 15.77 -15.85
N SER A 623 15.14 16.80 -15.31
CA SER A 623 14.22 17.65 -16.08
C SER A 623 14.65 19.10 -15.97
N ILE A 624 14.85 19.75 -17.13
CA ILE A 624 15.03 21.20 -17.20
C ILE A 624 13.64 21.84 -17.27
N VAL A 625 13.34 22.72 -16.32
CA VAL A 625 12.08 23.45 -16.20
C VAL A 625 12.32 24.90 -16.64
N ALA A 626 11.52 25.40 -17.57
CA ALA A 626 11.65 26.78 -18.04
C ALA A 626 10.29 27.32 -18.52
N GLU A 627 10.26 28.55 -19.10
CA GLU A 627 9.01 29.21 -19.49
C GLU A 627 8.27 28.52 -20.64
N SER A 628 9.01 27.94 -21.59
CA SER A 628 8.41 27.32 -22.77
C SER A 628 9.21 26.10 -23.20
N LEU A 629 8.54 25.13 -23.83
CA LEU A 629 9.19 23.95 -24.37
C LEU A 629 10.14 24.33 -25.51
N GLN A 630 11.32 23.76 -25.45
CA GLN A 630 12.37 23.86 -26.48
C GLN A 630 13.08 22.50 -26.51
N PRO A 631 13.91 22.20 -27.50
CA PRO A 631 14.59 20.90 -27.53
C PRO A 631 15.37 20.53 -26.26
N SER A 632 15.79 21.52 -25.49
CA SER A 632 16.53 21.33 -24.24
C SER A 632 15.66 21.49 -22.98
N VAL A 633 14.36 21.74 -23.11
CA VAL A 633 13.45 21.96 -21.96
C VAL A 633 12.43 20.84 -21.90
N ASN A 634 12.39 20.15 -20.78
CA ASN A 634 11.54 18.98 -20.59
C ASN A 634 10.14 19.35 -20.08
N VAL A 635 10.03 20.39 -19.24
CA VAL A 635 8.79 20.74 -18.53
C VAL A 635 8.67 22.27 -18.47
N THR A 636 7.46 22.80 -18.69
CA THR A 636 7.21 24.23 -18.51
C THR A 636 6.85 24.53 -17.05
N TYR A 637 7.08 25.78 -16.61
CA TYR A 637 6.62 26.21 -15.28
C TYR A 637 5.10 26.06 -15.11
N SER A 638 4.32 26.11 -16.18
CA SER A 638 2.88 25.85 -16.12
C SER A 638 2.55 24.44 -15.64
N ALA A 639 3.38 23.48 -16.02
CA ALA A 639 3.17 22.06 -15.70
C ALA A 639 4.01 21.58 -14.52
N ALA A 640 5.08 22.31 -14.18
CA ALA A 640 6.02 21.89 -13.14
C ALA A 640 5.44 22.13 -11.73
N ASP A 641 5.79 21.23 -10.83
CA ASP A 641 5.48 21.38 -9.40
C ASP A 641 6.53 20.63 -8.59
N ALA A 642 6.71 21.03 -7.34
CA ALA A 642 7.73 20.45 -6.44
C ALA A 642 7.56 18.94 -6.25
N HIS A 643 6.34 18.41 -6.37
CA HIS A 643 6.10 16.97 -6.18
C HIS A 643 6.79 16.11 -7.25
N ALA A 644 7.08 16.67 -8.41
CA ALA A 644 7.69 15.92 -9.51
C ALA A 644 9.20 15.66 -9.30
N PHE A 645 9.82 16.35 -8.35
CA PHE A 645 11.27 16.32 -8.16
C PHE A 645 11.65 15.92 -6.74
N ASP A 646 12.71 15.13 -6.61
CA ASP A 646 13.30 14.79 -5.30
C ASP A 646 14.26 15.89 -4.84
N ALA A 647 14.79 16.68 -5.77
CA ALA A 647 15.64 17.85 -5.48
C ALA A 647 15.47 18.89 -6.60
N VAL A 648 15.72 20.16 -6.27
CA VAL A 648 15.67 21.24 -7.28
C VAL A 648 16.88 22.17 -7.16
N VAL A 649 17.39 22.65 -8.31
CA VAL A 649 18.51 23.61 -8.36
C VAL A 649 18.17 24.75 -9.31
N VAL A 650 18.44 25.99 -8.88
CA VAL A 650 18.21 27.21 -9.68
C VAL A 650 19.52 27.60 -10.38
N THR A 651 19.45 27.79 -11.68
CA THR A 651 20.62 28.22 -12.49
C THR A 651 20.90 29.73 -12.36
N ALA A 652 22.14 30.12 -12.59
CA ALA A 652 22.48 31.52 -12.74
C ALA A 652 21.77 32.10 -13.98
N GLY A 653 21.16 33.26 -13.85
CA GLY A 653 20.40 33.89 -14.94
C GLY A 653 18.91 33.55 -14.93
N ALA A 654 18.47 32.67 -14.03
CA ALA A 654 17.03 32.38 -13.83
C ALA A 654 16.42 33.22 -12.69
N GLU A 655 17.23 33.94 -11.91
CA GLU A 655 16.75 34.66 -10.72
C GLU A 655 15.67 35.69 -11.02
N ALA A 656 15.68 36.27 -12.21
CA ALA A 656 14.71 37.33 -12.61
C ALA A 656 13.26 36.83 -12.60
N ILE A 657 13.01 35.53 -12.88
CA ILE A 657 11.64 34.97 -12.84
C ILE A 657 11.11 34.83 -11.41
N PHE A 658 12.01 34.79 -10.42
CA PHE A 658 11.63 34.69 -9.01
C PHE A 658 11.45 36.07 -8.38
N THR A 659 12.18 37.07 -8.89
CA THR A 659 12.08 38.47 -8.37
C THR A 659 10.91 39.27 -8.96
N GLY A 660 10.23 38.70 -9.94
CA GLY A 660 9.13 39.40 -10.64
C GLY A 660 9.56 40.40 -11.67
N GLU A 661 10.88 40.54 -11.91
CA GLU A 661 11.42 41.48 -12.93
C GLU A 661 11.05 41.06 -14.35
N LYS A 662 10.83 39.75 -14.55
CA LYS A 662 10.48 39.22 -15.88
C LYS A 662 9.30 38.22 -15.71
N ALA A 663 8.15 38.77 -15.35
CA ALA A 663 6.92 37.97 -15.32
C ALA A 663 6.57 37.51 -16.73
N SER A 664 6.08 36.28 -16.85
CA SER A 664 5.68 35.68 -18.12
C SER A 664 4.20 35.34 -18.12
N PRO A 665 3.47 35.59 -19.21
CA PRO A 665 2.09 35.10 -19.32
C PRO A 665 2.00 33.58 -19.57
N LEU A 666 3.12 32.91 -19.73
CA LEU A 666 3.17 31.48 -20.04
C LEU A 666 2.97 30.59 -18.82
N TYR A 667 2.91 31.14 -17.61
CA TYR A 667 2.66 30.37 -16.40
C TYR A 667 1.98 31.26 -15.35
N PRO A 668 1.24 30.64 -14.40
CA PRO A 668 0.62 31.45 -13.33
C PRO A 668 1.65 32.22 -12.53
N LEU A 669 1.32 33.45 -12.21
CA LEU A 669 2.16 34.30 -11.37
C LEU A 669 2.53 33.55 -10.10
N ASN A 670 3.72 33.59 -9.66
CA ASN A 670 4.26 32.90 -8.49
C ASN A 670 4.55 31.40 -8.65
N ARG A 671 4.22 30.76 -9.77
CA ARG A 671 4.43 29.31 -9.91
C ARG A 671 5.90 28.89 -9.65
N PRO A 672 6.92 29.58 -10.21
CA PRO A 672 8.31 29.23 -9.88
C PRO A 672 8.61 29.34 -8.38
N MET A 673 8.08 30.39 -7.75
CA MET A 673 8.26 30.65 -6.30
C MET A 673 7.60 29.56 -5.47
N GLU A 674 6.37 29.15 -5.82
CA GLU A 674 5.65 28.07 -5.15
C GLU A 674 6.44 26.76 -5.22
N LEU A 675 6.97 26.44 -6.39
CA LEU A 675 7.77 25.22 -6.59
C LEU A 675 8.96 25.22 -5.62
N LEU A 676 9.68 26.33 -5.55
CA LEU A 676 10.87 26.45 -4.71
C LEU A 676 10.51 26.38 -3.20
N LYS A 677 9.46 27.11 -2.78
CA LYS A 677 9.01 27.12 -1.38
C LYS A 677 8.47 25.75 -0.93
N ASN A 678 7.70 25.08 -1.80
CA ASN A 678 7.19 23.76 -1.50
C ASN A 678 8.32 22.73 -1.37
N ALA A 679 9.30 22.77 -2.29
CA ALA A 679 10.45 21.87 -2.18
C ALA A 679 11.20 22.08 -0.85
N TYR A 680 11.40 23.34 -0.44
CA TYR A 680 12.03 23.66 0.84
C TYR A 680 11.19 23.16 2.02
N GLY A 681 9.90 23.50 2.04
CA GLY A 681 8.99 23.13 3.13
C GLY A 681 8.80 21.62 3.28
N TRP A 682 8.93 20.88 2.17
CA TRP A 682 8.83 19.41 2.21
C TRP A 682 10.18 18.74 2.52
N GLY A 683 11.17 19.52 2.98
CA GLY A 683 12.45 18.97 3.41
C GLY A 683 13.35 18.46 2.29
N LYS A 684 13.09 18.82 1.04
CA LYS A 684 13.87 18.33 -0.12
C LYS A 684 15.21 19.07 -0.25
N PRO A 685 16.26 18.42 -0.79
CA PRO A 685 17.47 19.14 -1.17
C PRO A 685 17.15 20.23 -2.19
N ILE A 686 17.57 21.45 -1.92
CA ILE A 686 17.39 22.57 -2.85
C ILE A 686 18.69 23.37 -2.92
N GLY A 687 18.84 24.16 -3.98
CA GLY A 687 20.02 25.01 -4.05
C GLY A 687 20.05 25.89 -5.30
N ALA A 688 21.18 26.58 -5.46
CA ALA A 688 21.37 27.47 -6.58
C ALA A 688 22.84 27.55 -6.96
N VAL A 689 23.10 27.92 -8.23
CA VAL A 689 24.45 28.10 -8.75
C VAL A 689 24.67 29.60 -9.05
N GLY A 690 25.76 30.15 -8.53
CA GLY A 690 26.15 31.52 -8.78
C GLY A 690 25.07 32.52 -8.35
N VAL A 691 24.74 33.48 -9.23
CA VAL A 691 23.74 34.51 -8.95
C VAL A 691 22.31 33.98 -8.82
N GLY A 692 22.06 32.71 -9.21
CA GLY A 692 20.78 32.05 -8.97
C GLY A 692 20.41 32.01 -7.49
N LYS A 693 21.37 32.20 -6.58
CA LYS A 693 21.13 32.31 -5.13
C LYS A 693 20.07 33.39 -4.81
N LYS A 694 19.99 34.44 -5.57
CA LYS A 694 19.00 35.51 -5.36
C LYS A 694 17.56 34.98 -5.34
N ALA A 695 17.27 33.90 -6.10
CA ALA A 695 15.94 33.28 -6.07
C ALA A 695 15.59 32.71 -4.70
N LEU A 696 16.58 32.08 -4.03
CA LEU A 696 16.39 31.54 -2.68
C LEU A 696 16.25 32.67 -1.65
N ASP A 697 17.06 33.72 -1.79
CA ASP A 697 16.99 34.91 -0.90
C ASP A 697 15.59 35.56 -0.97
N VAL A 698 15.05 35.75 -2.18
CA VAL A 698 13.70 36.32 -2.39
C VAL A 698 12.60 35.36 -1.87
N ALA A 699 12.83 34.09 -1.97
CA ALA A 699 11.90 33.09 -1.42
C ALA A 699 11.91 33.04 0.11
N GLY A 700 12.84 33.73 0.77
CA GLY A 700 13.01 33.70 2.22
C GLY A 700 13.60 32.37 2.71
N ILE A 701 14.37 31.71 1.87
CA ILE A 701 14.95 30.40 2.19
C ILE A 701 16.30 30.61 2.87
N GLU A 702 16.34 30.28 4.15
CA GLU A 702 17.56 30.38 4.97
C GLU A 702 18.53 29.24 4.63
N GLN A 703 19.80 29.51 4.86
CA GLN A 703 20.82 28.47 4.72
C GLN A 703 20.75 27.52 5.92
N ARG A 704 20.22 26.34 5.65
CA ARG A 704 20.07 25.24 6.62
C ARG A 704 20.50 23.94 5.95
N ALA A 705 20.50 22.85 6.68
CA ALA A 705 20.80 21.53 6.11
C ALA A 705 19.93 21.26 4.86
N GLY A 706 20.54 20.76 3.81
CA GLY A 706 19.86 20.49 2.53
C GLY A 706 19.66 21.70 1.64
N VAL A 707 20.22 22.89 2.01
CA VAL A 707 20.22 24.10 1.15
C VAL A 707 21.65 24.33 0.69
N TYR A 708 21.88 24.28 -0.62
CA TYR A 708 23.22 24.28 -1.22
C TYR A 708 23.43 25.51 -2.10
N PHE A 709 24.52 26.21 -1.86
CA PHE A 709 24.98 27.31 -2.73
C PHE A 709 26.31 26.88 -3.34
N ALA A 710 26.40 26.90 -4.65
CA ALA A 710 27.58 26.47 -5.36
C ALA A 710 27.99 27.60 -6.34
N ASN A 711 29.29 27.81 -6.50
CA ASN A 711 29.79 28.73 -7.50
C ASN A 711 29.86 28.10 -8.89
N GLU A 712 30.07 26.79 -8.92
CA GLU A 712 30.27 26.05 -10.17
C GLU A 712 29.42 24.79 -10.22
N THR A 713 29.18 24.30 -11.43
CA THR A 713 28.36 23.08 -11.68
C THR A 713 28.90 21.86 -10.93
N ALA A 714 30.22 21.65 -10.91
CA ALA A 714 30.83 20.49 -10.28
C ALA A 714 30.54 20.46 -8.77
N GLU A 715 30.69 21.63 -8.11
CA GLU A 715 30.39 21.79 -6.68
C GLU A 715 28.93 21.50 -6.38
N ALA A 716 28.02 21.96 -7.23
CA ALA A 716 26.58 21.72 -7.10
C ALA A 716 26.29 20.19 -7.16
N VAL A 717 26.89 19.50 -8.14
CA VAL A 717 26.64 18.05 -8.32
C VAL A 717 27.07 17.28 -7.07
N GLU A 718 28.25 17.55 -6.52
CA GLU A 718 28.74 16.86 -5.32
C GLU A 718 27.84 17.13 -4.10
N SER A 719 27.43 18.38 -3.90
CA SER A 719 26.52 18.75 -2.81
C SER A 719 25.18 18.02 -2.91
N PHE A 720 24.60 17.98 -4.11
CA PHE A 720 23.31 17.33 -4.32
C PHE A 720 23.39 15.81 -4.24
N LYS A 721 24.52 15.18 -4.51
CA LYS A 721 24.70 13.73 -4.29
C LYS A 721 24.46 13.40 -2.80
N CYS A 722 25.12 14.14 -1.91
CA CYS A 722 24.94 13.96 -0.47
C CYS A 722 23.50 14.29 -0.05
N GLY A 723 22.94 15.38 -0.59
CA GLY A 723 21.58 15.82 -0.28
C GLY A 723 20.53 14.78 -0.68
N LEU A 724 20.67 14.23 -1.88
CA LEU A 724 19.72 13.20 -2.38
C LEU A 724 19.85 11.90 -1.60
N ALA A 725 21.06 11.54 -1.16
CA ALA A 725 21.26 10.35 -0.32
C ALA A 725 20.58 10.52 1.05
N THR A 726 20.63 11.71 1.64
CA THR A 726 19.90 12.03 2.88
C THR A 726 18.39 12.07 2.65
N PHE A 727 17.96 12.50 1.48
CA PHE A 727 16.61 12.55 0.94
C PHE A 727 15.70 13.57 1.61
N LYS A 728 15.53 13.60 2.94
CA LYS A 728 14.65 14.52 3.68
C LYS A 728 15.40 15.21 4.82
N PHE A 729 15.28 16.50 4.91
CA PHE A 729 15.91 17.35 5.92
C PHE A 729 14.85 17.82 6.92
N LEU A 730 14.62 16.99 7.96
CA LEU A 730 13.57 17.21 8.96
C LEU A 730 13.94 18.28 10.01
N ASP A 731 15.17 18.77 10.03
CA ASP A 731 15.58 19.90 10.88
C ASP A 731 14.82 21.20 10.50
N ARG A 732 14.19 21.21 9.34
CA ARG A 732 13.32 22.30 8.87
C ARG A 732 11.84 22.07 9.20
N PHE A 733 11.50 20.90 9.76
CA PHE A 733 10.12 20.52 10.05
C PHE A 733 9.62 21.31 11.27
N PRO A 734 8.44 21.94 11.23
CA PRO A 734 7.92 22.69 12.38
C PRO A 734 7.65 21.77 13.57
N MET A 735 8.13 22.19 14.74
CA MET A 735 7.95 21.42 15.99
C MET A 735 7.01 22.18 16.92
N ASP A 736 6.26 21.46 17.75
CA ASP A 736 5.52 22.06 18.85
C ASP A 736 6.53 22.77 19.80
N GLU A 737 6.15 23.90 20.39
CA GLU A 737 6.97 24.64 21.35
C GLU A 737 7.02 23.90 22.70
#